data_4292ff034fbcda850c6ce5a51f5e14cd
#
_entry.id   4292ff034fbcda850c6ce5a51f5e14cd
#
_cell.length_a   1.000
_cell.length_b   1.000
_cell.length_c   1.000
_cell.angle_alpha   90.00
_cell.angle_beta   90.00
_cell.angle_gamma   90.00
#
_symmetry.space_group_name_H-M   'P 1'
#
loop_
_entity.id
_entity.type
_entity.pdbx_description
1 polymer ?
#
loop_
_entity_poly.entity_id
_entity_poly.type
_entity_poly.pdbx_seq_one_letter_code
_entity_poly.pdbx_strand_id
1 'polypeptide(L)'
;MAFAVSTTNANEIYTGCLNVWKSTDGGATMTKVNNWNAPASASYTHADVHFLRCFGANLYAGTDGGIYRSSNSGVNFASLTAGLQISQFYKVAVSKQSAGNMVGGLQDNGGHAFSNNTWKNYYGADGMDTGVDPNNGSRYYGFIQNGSSMYISTDAGNSLGSGVSAPVAETGTGDDGGNWVTPMAINSLGEVFAGYSRLYMLNGVAWVQRSSGAIGTGDIELVYIDPSNDNIMYVSNGTRLYKSTDKGITFVNTYTAAATITSICVNYSNNSIVYLTTSGTGGLALKSTNGGTTFVSFSTNLPAIGKNVIRHQGRNSLNPLYLGTSLGVYYRDDSMTQWEPFDTNLPNVSVTDLEINLEEGKIVAATYGRGIWQASIPVEIPTNDIGLVSITPITNINCGGAISPQITVKNNGTNPVSSVNITYDYNGTPQNYTWTGSIAASASQIITIPPFTISTRGAYNLNITSTITADAYSDNNKGITSFYINDAGTIGVLNTFETVASELLTFNDGVISSQWKRGTNTNGALATPGNNVYTTNFTGNYPDSTKSYLFSQCYDLTNAVNPQIRFKLAFDLEPNFDLVYVQYSTNMGQTWTVLGTQGANWYNSNRTPATSGTDCENCPGAQWLGTNTTLTDYFYPLNSLIGQPNVIFRIVFHSDGGANQLGVVVDNFIIDGTLSNQDFELKNIAIYPNPSTGLFTVSTGNKAIDKVAVYDITGKVVLSVNNFSNANSQAILDMKNVSNGIYFVKISWENQNIVKRIIKN
;
A
#
# COMPACT_ATOMS: atom_id res chain seq x y z
N MET A 1 41.49 7.01 3.26
CA MET A 1 42.08 5.64 3.25
C MET A 1 42.50 5.29 4.65
N ALA A 2 42.03 4.18 5.19
CA ALA A 2 42.42 3.69 6.51
C ALA A 2 43.62 2.74 6.42
N PHE A 3 44.44 2.71 7.46
CA PHE A 3 45.63 1.86 7.53
C PHE A 3 45.87 1.35 8.96
N ALA A 4 46.21 0.09 9.10
CA ALA A 4 46.62 -0.52 10.37
C ALA A 4 47.68 -1.60 10.19
N VAL A 5 48.54 -1.76 11.19
CA VAL A 5 49.48 -2.85 11.26
C VAL A 5 49.16 -3.70 12.48
N SER A 6 49.23 -5.02 12.37
CA SER A 6 49.02 -5.95 13.45
C SER A 6 50.01 -5.65 14.60
N THR A 7 49.54 -5.65 15.86
CA THR A 7 50.37 -5.44 17.01
C THR A 7 51.24 -6.65 17.35
N THR A 8 50.99 -7.80 16.72
CA THR A 8 51.67 -9.08 16.96
C THR A 8 52.52 -9.55 15.79
N ASN A 9 52.30 -9.01 14.58
CA ASN A 9 53.00 -9.39 13.35
C ASN A 9 53.15 -8.19 12.43
N ALA A 10 54.33 -7.60 12.31
CA ALA A 10 54.59 -6.43 11.45
C ALA A 10 54.38 -6.67 9.96
N ASN A 11 54.40 -7.93 9.51
CA ASN A 11 54.06 -8.27 8.10
C ASN A 11 52.56 -8.34 7.81
N GLU A 12 51.75 -8.33 8.88
CA GLU A 12 50.30 -8.30 8.75
C GLU A 12 49.78 -6.84 8.76
N ILE A 13 49.39 -6.39 7.57
CA ILE A 13 48.98 -5.01 7.30
C ILE A 13 47.55 -4.99 6.80
N TYR A 14 46.80 -3.99 7.18
CA TYR A 14 45.43 -3.77 6.70
C TYR A 14 45.30 -2.38 6.09
N THR A 15 44.58 -2.30 4.97
CA THR A 15 44.17 -1.03 4.35
C THR A 15 42.66 -1.03 4.14
N GLY A 16 42.05 0.16 4.26
CA GLY A 16 40.61 0.35 4.09
C GLY A 16 40.31 1.50 3.12
N CYS A 17 39.35 1.26 2.25
CA CYS A 17 38.69 2.24 1.41
C CYS A 17 37.24 1.72 1.28
N LEU A 18 36.73 1.44 0.09
CA LEU A 18 35.45 0.75 -0.10
C LEU A 18 35.43 -0.63 0.61
N ASN A 19 36.54 -1.33 0.60
CA ASN A 19 36.76 -2.64 1.23
C ASN A 19 37.95 -2.63 2.16
N VAL A 20 38.04 -3.63 3.05
CA VAL A 20 39.23 -3.95 3.84
C VAL A 20 40.09 -4.94 3.06
N TRP A 21 41.38 -4.60 2.95
CA TRP A 21 42.38 -5.42 2.34
C TRP A 21 43.44 -5.83 3.36
N LYS A 22 43.99 -7.02 3.23
CA LYS A 22 45.00 -7.56 4.14
C LYS A 22 46.25 -7.99 3.36
N SER A 23 47.41 -7.68 3.91
CA SER A 23 48.70 -8.29 3.53
C SER A 23 49.23 -9.17 4.67
N THR A 24 49.99 -10.20 4.33
CA THR A 24 50.74 -11.04 5.27
C THR A 24 52.23 -11.04 4.99
N ASP A 25 52.68 -10.22 4.05
CA ASP A 25 54.05 -10.16 3.53
C ASP A 25 54.66 -8.73 3.56
N GLY A 26 54.19 -7.91 4.53
CA GLY A 26 54.69 -6.54 4.70
C GLY A 26 54.18 -5.54 3.64
N GLY A 27 53.11 -5.84 2.95
CA GLY A 27 52.49 -4.99 1.95
C GLY A 27 52.86 -5.33 0.51
N ALA A 28 53.65 -6.40 0.28
CA ALA A 28 54.00 -6.80 -1.06
C ALA A 28 52.79 -7.32 -1.88
N THR A 29 51.87 -8.04 -1.21
CA THR A 29 50.58 -8.46 -1.79
C THR A 29 49.42 -8.09 -0.88
N MET A 30 48.25 -7.79 -1.48
CA MET A 30 47.03 -7.41 -0.79
C MET A 30 45.88 -8.30 -1.23
N THR A 31 45.12 -8.83 -0.27
CA THR A 31 43.94 -9.66 -0.51
C THR A 31 42.71 -9.00 0.14
N LYS A 32 41.60 -8.92 -0.59
CA LYS A 32 40.33 -8.44 -0.06
C LYS A 32 39.79 -9.40 1.01
N VAL A 33 39.43 -8.92 2.20
CA VAL A 33 38.98 -9.76 3.32
C VAL A 33 37.53 -9.52 3.73
N ASN A 34 36.89 -8.46 3.29
CA ASN A 34 35.48 -8.21 3.55
C ASN A 34 34.64 -8.19 2.26
N ASN A 35 33.33 -8.20 2.42
CA ASN A 35 32.39 -8.08 1.32
C ASN A 35 31.29 -7.08 1.69
N TRP A 36 31.45 -5.81 1.28
CA TRP A 36 30.54 -4.74 1.64
C TRP A 36 29.15 -4.88 0.98
N ASN A 37 29.05 -5.54 -0.18
CA ASN A 37 27.79 -5.73 -0.90
C ASN A 37 27.05 -7.04 -0.53
N ALA A 38 27.49 -7.74 0.52
CA ALA A 38 26.86 -8.97 1.01
C ALA A 38 26.56 -8.87 2.52
N PRO A 39 25.50 -8.13 2.91
CA PRO A 39 25.18 -7.88 4.34
C PRO A 39 24.96 -9.14 5.18
N ALA A 40 24.56 -10.26 4.56
CA ALA A 40 24.38 -11.55 5.22
C ALA A 40 25.71 -12.34 5.40
N SER A 41 26.82 -11.89 4.79
CA SER A 41 28.10 -12.58 4.87
C SER A 41 28.74 -12.38 6.25
N ALA A 42 29.38 -13.42 6.78
CA ALA A 42 30.17 -13.32 8.02
C ALA A 42 31.37 -12.39 7.88
N SER A 43 31.83 -12.10 6.65
CA SER A 43 32.92 -11.15 6.37
C SER A 43 32.41 -9.73 6.08
N TYR A 44 31.12 -9.46 6.24
CA TYR A 44 30.54 -8.16 5.96
C TYR A 44 31.10 -7.06 6.88
N THR A 45 31.47 -5.93 6.27
CA THR A 45 31.47 -4.61 6.88
C THR A 45 30.77 -3.67 5.92
N HIS A 46 30.17 -2.57 6.43
CA HIS A 46 29.71 -1.52 5.54
C HIS A 46 30.83 -0.98 4.66
N ALA A 47 30.50 -0.35 3.55
CA ALA A 47 31.42 0.35 2.68
C ALA A 47 32.16 1.50 3.40
N ASP A 48 33.09 2.11 2.68
CA ASP A 48 33.79 3.35 3.04
C ASP A 48 34.45 3.31 4.42
N VAL A 49 35.52 2.49 4.48
CA VAL A 49 36.29 2.26 5.69
C VAL A 49 37.24 3.44 5.91
N HIS A 50 36.92 4.31 6.87
CA HIS A 50 37.70 5.49 7.25
C HIS A 50 38.71 5.25 8.37
N PHE A 51 38.50 4.21 9.15
CA PHE A 51 39.33 3.91 10.31
C PHE A 51 39.63 2.42 10.41
N LEU A 52 40.89 2.07 10.58
CA LEU A 52 41.34 0.73 10.93
C LEU A 52 42.29 0.80 12.12
N ARG A 53 42.16 -0.13 13.08
CA ARG A 53 43.06 -0.23 14.20
C ARG A 53 43.13 -1.65 14.74
N CYS A 54 44.35 -2.10 15.01
CA CYS A 54 44.60 -3.38 15.68
C CYS A 54 44.82 -3.17 17.19
N PHE A 55 44.15 -3.98 18.01
CA PHE A 55 44.35 -4.10 19.43
C PHE A 55 44.50 -5.58 19.80
N GLY A 56 45.70 -6.00 20.15
CA GLY A 56 45.99 -7.42 20.31
C GLY A 56 45.63 -8.19 19.04
N ALA A 57 44.83 -9.23 19.17
CA ALA A 57 44.34 -10.05 18.06
C ALA A 57 43.10 -9.47 17.35
N ASN A 58 42.57 -8.32 17.80
CA ASN A 58 41.35 -7.74 17.22
C ASN A 58 41.70 -6.63 16.23
N LEU A 59 41.03 -6.66 15.09
CA LEU A 59 40.97 -5.59 14.10
C LEU A 59 39.64 -4.87 14.23
N TYR A 60 39.67 -3.55 14.39
CA TYR A 60 38.48 -2.69 14.37
C TYR A 60 38.45 -1.89 13.09
N ALA A 61 37.25 -1.84 12.47
CA ALA A 61 36.98 -1.05 11.29
C ALA A 61 35.83 -0.06 11.57
N GLY A 62 36.10 1.23 11.40
CA GLY A 62 35.07 2.29 11.40
C GLY A 62 34.71 2.63 9.96
N THR A 63 33.42 2.59 9.67
CA THR A 63 32.82 2.74 8.33
C THR A 63 31.64 3.70 8.40
N ASP A 64 31.09 4.09 7.25
CA ASP A 64 29.90 4.95 7.18
C ASP A 64 28.62 4.26 7.69
N GLY A 65 28.63 2.92 7.81
CA GLY A 65 27.56 2.14 8.44
C GLY A 65 27.82 1.78 9.91
N GLY A 66 28.92 2.28 10.53
CA GLY A 66 29.22 2.04 11.93
C GLY A 66 30.55 1.36 12.19
N ILE A 67 30.69 0.69 13.35
CA ILE A 67 31.92 0.06 13.78
C ILE A 67 31.81 -1.48 13.75
N TYR A 68 32.85 -2.11 13.26
CA TYR A 68 32.98 -3.55 13.14
C TYR A 68 34.25 -4.06 13.81
N ARG A 69 34.22 -5.28 14.30
CA ARG A 69 35.37 -5.95 14.92
C ARG A 69 35.58 -7.33 14.31
N SER A 70 36.81 -7.61 13.90
CA SER A 70 37.28 -8.95 13.60
C SER A 70 38.20 -9.45 14.75
N SER A 71 37.95 -10.66 15.23
CA SER A 71 38.82 -11.36 16.20
C SER A 71 39.67 -12.48 15.55
N ASN A 72 39.62 -12.61 14.23
CA ASN A 72 40.26 -13.66 13.46
C ASN A 72 41.01 -13.11 12.23
N SER A 73 41.69 -11.98 12.41
CA SER A 73 42.52 -11.36 11.36
C SER A 73 41.79 -11.01 10.08
N GLY A 74 40.56 -10.53 10.18
CA GLY A 74 39.77 -10.08 9.03
C GLY A 74 38.96 -11.18 8.32
N VAL A 75 38.93 -12.42 8.80
CA VAL A 75 38.15 -13.49 8.19
C VAL A 75 36.65 -13.26 8.37
N ASN A 76 36.23 -12.86 9.59
CA ASN A 76 34.86 -12.51 9.90
C ASN A 76 34.83 -11.18 10.65
N PHE A 77 33.72 -10.44 10.50
CA PHE A 77 33.47 -9.20 11.23
C PHE A 77 32.14 -9.27 11.98
N ALA A 78 32.14 -8.73 13.19
CA ALA A 78 30.95 -8.55 14.00
C ALA A 78 30.65 -7.06 14.11
N SER A 79 29.44 -6.64 13.82
CA SER A 79 28.97 -5.27 14.04
C SER A 79 28.90 -4.96 15.52
N LEU A 80 29.43 -3.82 15.92
CA LEU A 80 29.34 -3.23 17.26
C LEU A 80 28.49 -1.95 17.25
N THR A 81 27.75 -1.70 16.18
CA THR A 81 26.99 -0.45 15.93
C THR A 81 25.72 -0.36 16.76
N ALA A 82 25.10 -1.52 17.10
CA ALA A 82 23.84 -1.53 17.86
C ALA A 82 23.97 -0.79 19.20
N GLY A 83 23.04 0.16 19.43
CA GLY A 83 23.00 1.00 20.64
C GLY A 83 23.88 2.25 20.59
N LEU A 84 24.60 2.49 19.49
CA LEU A 84 25.44 3.67 19.34
C LEU A 84 24.61 4.79 18.73
N GLN A 85 23.74 5.41 19.02
CA GLN A 85 22.99 6.56 18.46
C GLN A 85 23.87 7.46 17.55
N ILE A 86 24.25 6.97 16.37
CA ILE A 86 25.18 7.66 15.45
C ILE A 86 24.61 7.90 14.06
N SER A 87 23.36 7.52 13.81
CA SER A 87 22.72 7.62 12.49
C SER A 87 22.62 9.07 12.04
N GLN A 88 22.84 9.29 10.73
CA GLN A 88 22.82 10.58 10.07
C GLN A 88 21.55 10.68 9.20
N PHE A 89 20.51 11.29 9.73
CA PHE A 89 19.27 11.48 9.01
C PHE A 89 19.26 12.78 8.23
N TYR A 90 18.88 12.72 6.94
CA TYR A 90 18.57 13.91 6.14
C TYR A 90 17.17 14.41 6.43
N LYS A 91 16.18 13.51 6.45
CA LYS A 91 14.77 13.82 6.62
C LYS A 91 14.07 12.77 7.46
N VAL A 92 12.92 13.15 8.02
CA VAL A 92 12.01 12.26 8.73
C VAL A 92 10.56 12.59 8.38
N ALA A 93 9.70 11.58 8.25
CA ALA A 93 8.27 11.75 8.20
C ALA A 93 7.61 10.88 9.27
N VAL A 94 6.55 11.39 9.88
CA VAL A 94 5.83 10.76 10.99
C VAL A 94 4.37 10.55 10.60
N SER A 95 3.83 9.37 10.89
CA SER A 95 2.42 9.08 10.66
C SER A 95 1.53 10.01 11.48
N LYS A 96 0.46 10.51 10.86
CA LYS A 96 -0.58 11.26 11.59
C LYS A 96 -1.31 10.39 12.62
N GLN A 97 -1.45 9.08 12.35
CA GLN A 97 -2.18 8.15 13.21
C GLN A 97 -1.38 7.73 14.45
N SER A 98 -0.05 7.68 14.36
CA SER A 98 0.83 7.33 15.49
C SER A 98 2.23 7.88 15.32
N ALA A 99 2.72 8.57 16.35
CA ALA A 99 4.10 9.02 16.42
C ALA A 99 5.11 7.87 16.59
N GLY A 100 4.63 6.65 16.85
CA GLY A 100 5.42 5.41 16.84
C GLY A 100 5.60 4.81 15.45
N ASN A 101 5.01 5.38 14.40
CA ASN A 101 5.21 5.00 13.01
C ASN A 101 5.88 6.15 12.26
N MET A 102 7.13 5.95 11.86
CA MET A 102 7.91 6.98 11.18
C MET A 102 8.87 6.36 10.15
N VAL A 103 9.34 7.17 9.24
CA VAL A 103 10.32 6.80 8.23
C VAL A 103 11.35 7.91 8.09
N GLY A 104 12.61 7.54 7.86
CA GLY A 104 13.67 8.52 7.64
C GLY A 104 14.66 8.05 6.59
N GLY A 105 15.20 9.00 5.85
CA GLY A 105 16.31 8.80 4.91
C GLY A 105 17.64 9.09 5.57
N LEU A 106 18.61 8.19 5.40
CA LEU A 106 19.91 8.23 6.06
C LEU A 106 21.03 8.26 5.02
N GLN A 107 22.03 9.07 5.29
CA GLN A 107 23.26 9.04 4.50
C GLN A 107 23.88 7.63 4.54
N ASP A 108 24.28 7.11 3.39
CA ASP A 108 24.96 5.82 3.16
C ASP A 108 24.18 4.57 3.66
N ASN A 109 23.02 4.76 4.28
CA ASN A 109 22.30 3.68 4.96
C ASN A 109 20.83 3.53 4.49
N GLY A 110 20.45 4.19 3.42
CA GLY A 110 19.13 4.04 2.78
C GLY A 110 17.96 4.55 3.60
N GLY A 111 16.78 3.98 3.34
CA GLY A 111 15.55 4.32 4.04
C GLY A 111 15.25 3.36 5.19
N HIS A 112 14.98 3.91 6.36
CA HIS A 112 14.62 3.16 7.54
C HIS A 112 13.22 3.53 8.03
N ALA A 113 12.40 2.52 8.24
CA ALA A 113 11.06 2.63 8.82
C ALA A 113 11.08 2.17 10.28
N PHE A 114 10.40 2.92 11.15
CA PHE A 114 10.16 2.53 12.54
C PHE A 114 8.69 2.22 12.73
N SER A 115 8.41 1.00 13.16
CA SER A 115 7.08 0.54 13.53
C SER A 115 7.19 -0.61 14.52
N ASN A 116 6.22 -0.77 15.42
CA ASN A 116 6.23 -1.81 16.44
C ASN A 116 7.55 -1.83 17.27
N ASN A 117 8.07 -0.65 17.62
CA ASN A 117 9.32 -0.44 18.34
C ASN A 117 10.57 -1.04 17.68
N THR A 118 10.56 -1.18 16.35
CA THR A 118 11.68 -1.78 15.60
C THR A 118 11.97 -0.94 14.35
N TRP A 119 13.25 -0.67 14.12
CA TRP A 119 13.75 -0.10 12.89
C TRP A 119 13.97 -1.18 11.84
N LYS A 120 13.58 -0.92 10.60
CA LYS A 120 13.74 -1.81 9.44
C LYS A 120 14.23 -1.01 8.26
N ASN A 121 15.25 -1.51 7.57
CA ASN A 121 15.66 -0.95 6.28
C ASN A 121 14.74 -1.52 5.19
N TYR A 122 14.21 -0.65 4.30
CA TYR A 122 13.34 -1.06 3.21
C TYR A 122 13.81 -0.60 1.82
N TYR A 123 14.91 0.13 1.74
CA TYR A 123 15.70 0.38 0.53
C TYR A 123 17.12 0.83 0.88
N GLY A 124 18.08 0.59 -0.04
CA GLY A 124 19.50 0.93 0.12
C GLY A 124 19.88 2.30 -0.44
N ALA A 125 21.15 2.48 -0.80
CA ALA A 125 21.77 3.72 -1.27
C ALA A 125 21.77 4.83 -0.20
N ASP A 126 21.83 6.12 -0.59
CA ASP A 126 21.60 7.25 0.31
C ASP A 126 20.12 7.53 0.42
N GLY A 127 19.54 7.35 1.62
CA GLY A 127 18.15 7.69 1.86
C GLY A 127 17.97 9.19 2.04
N MET A 128 17.03 9.78 1.29
CA MET A 128 16.81 11.23 1.21
C MET A 128 15.47 11.65 1.80
N ASP A 129 14.67 12.45 1.11
CA ASP A 129 13.38 12.89 1.61
C ASP A 129 12.39 11.75 1.68
N THR A 130 11.52 11.80 2.69
CA THR A 130 10.61 10.72 3.04
C THR A 130 9.20 11.23 3.32
N GLY A 131 8.21 10.36 3.18
CA GLY A 131 6.82 10.69 3.46
C GLY A 131 6.02 9.52 4.00
N VAL A 132 4.98 9.81 4.79
CA VAL A 132 3.97 8.86 5.23
C VAL A 132 2.62 9.29 4.68
N ASP A 133 1.87 8.36 4.12
CA ASP A 133 0.51 8.63 3.64
C ASP A 133 -0.38 9.09 4.82
N PRO A 134 -0.98 10.28 4.78
CA PRO A 134 -1.80 10.79 5.88
C PRO A 134 -3.05 9.96 6.14
N ASN A 135 -3.48 9.15 5.17
CA ASN A 135 -4.67 8.29 5.26
C ASN A 135 -4.31 6.82 5.55
N ASN A 136 -3.04 6.45 5.43
CA ASN A 136 -2.55 5.09 5.68
C ASN A 136 -1.17 5.11 6.36
N GLY A 137 -1.16 5.04 7.68
CA GLY A 137 0.07 5.10 8.49
C GLY A 137 1.04 3.92 8.31
N SER A 138 0.75 2.98 7.42
CA SER A 138 1.65 1.89 7.04
C SER A 138 2.22 2.05 5.62
N ARG A 139 1.83 3.11 4.90
CA ARG A 139 2.32 3.40 3.55
C ARG A 139 3.39 4.49 3.59
N TYR A 140 4.60 4.14 3.21
CA TYR A 140 5.78 4.99 3.27
C TYR A 140 6.38 5.23 1.90
N TYR A 141 7.01 6.38 1.75
CA TYR A 141 7.73 6.81 0.55
C TYR A 141 9.12 7.27 0.96
N GLY A 142 10.12 7.05 0.12
CA GLY A 142 11.47 7.54 0.37
C GLY A 142 12.28 7.62 -0.91
N PHE A 143 12.94 8.74 -1.13
CA PHE A 143 13.87 8.93 -2.23
C PHE A 143 15.26 8.40 -1.89
N ILE A 144 15.98 7.95 -2.91
CA ILE A 144 17.44 7.90 -2.91
C ILE A 144 18.02 9.20 -3.48
N GLN A 145 19.34 9.35 -3.39
CA GLN A 145 20.06 10.55 -3.85
C GLN A 145 19.66 10.96 -5.27
N ASN A 146 19.65 12.28 -5.49
CA ASN A 146 19.31 12.93 -6.76
C ASN A 146 17.88 12.58 -7.26
N GLY A 147 17.02 12.02 -6.39
CA GLY A 147 15.68 11.61 -6.79
C GLY A 147 15.65 10.57 -7.90
N SER A 148 16.76 9.87 -8.14
CA SER A 148 16.89 8.88 -9.23
C SER A 148 15.90 7.73 -9.11
N SER A 149 15.50 7.39 -7.89
CA SER A 149 14.37 6.50 -7.60
C SER A 149 13.69 6.87 -6.28
N MET A 150 12.38 6.66 -6.22
CA MET A 150 11.60 6.70 -4.99
C MET A 150 11.08 5.30 -4.67
N TYR A 151 11.20 4.88 -3.43
CA TYR A 151 10.72 3.58 -2.97
C TYR A 151 9.43 3.73 -2.18
N ILE A 152 8.49 2.80 -2.41
CA ILE A 152 7.17 2.75 -1.77
C ILE A 152 7.07 1.48 -0.95
N SER A 153 6.80 1.60 0.35
CA SER A 153 6.40 0.48 1.20
C SER A 153 4.90 0.58 1.50
N THR A 154 4.19 -0.54 1.49
CA THR A 154 2.77 -0.63 1.84
C THR A 154 2.50 -1.40 3.13
N ASP A 155 3.55 -1.82 3.82
CA ASP A 155 3.52 -2.70 5.00
C ASP A 155 4.36 -2.18 6.17
N ALA A 156 4.51 -0.86 6.28
CA ALA A 156 5.31 -0.19 7.30
C ALA A 156 6.81 -0.58 7.27
N GLY A 157 7.35 -0.81 6.09
CA GLY A 157 8.77 -1.14 5.88
C GLY A 157 9.14 -2.58 6.22
N ASN A 158 8.16 -3.50 6.32
CA ASN A 158 8.43 -4.91 6.62
C ASN A 158 9.07 -5.69 5.46
N SER A 159 8.85 -5.24 4.23
CA SER A 159 9.46 -5.77 3.02
C SER A 159 10.20 -4.67 2.26
N LEU A 160 11.04 -5.08 1.30
CA LEU A 160 11.68 -4.14 0.38
C LEU A 160 10.63 -3.34 -0.39
N GLY A 161 10.84 -2.04 -0.50
CA GLY A 161 9.94 -1.15 -1.23
C GLY A 161 10.02 -1.34 -2.74
N SER A 162 8.91 -1.06 -3.43
CA SER A 162 8.89 -1.01 -4.90
C SER A 162 9.47 0.33 -5.39
N GLY A 163 10.42 0.28 -6.33
CA GLY A 163 11.07 1.48 -6.87
C GLY A 163 10.22 2.19 -7.93
N VAL A 164 10.28 3.51 -7.95
CA VAL A 164 9.72 4.41 -8.98
C VAL A 164 10.85 5.26 -9.52
N SER A 165 11.21 5.07 -10.78
CA SER A 165 12.30 5.85 -11.41
C SER A 165 11.94 7.32 -11.55
N ALA A 166 12.96 8.18 -11.59
CA ALA A 166 12.81 9.61 -11.88
C ALA A 166 12.03 9.85 -13.19
N PRO A 167 11.38 11.03 -13.33
CA PRO A 167 10.73 11.40 -14.59
C PRO A 167 11.72 11.39 -15.75
N VAL A 168 11.39 10.74 -16.86
CA VAL A 168 12.26 10.65 -18.05
C VAL A 168 12.71 12.02 -18.58
N ALA A 169 11.89 13.05 -18.39
CA ALA A 169 12.23 14.42 -18.81
C ALA A 169 13.31 15.08 -17.96
N GLU A 170 13.59 14.54 -16.77
CA GLU A 170 14.59 15.05 -15.81
C GLU A 170 15.88 14.19 -15.80
N THR A 171 15.89 13.05 -16.52
CA THR A 171 17.06 12.18 -16.69
C THR A 171 17.72 12.45 -18.06
N GLY A 172 18.32 13.61 -18.21
CA GLY A 172 19.05 14.00 -19.43
C GLY A 172 20.51 13.56 -19.39
N THR A 173 21.24 13.74 -20.52
CA THR A 173 22.65 13.36 -20.68
C THR A 173 23.54 14.06 -19.63
N GLY A 174 23.80 13.38 -18.50
CA GLY A 174 24.74 13.81 -17.46
C GLY A 174 24.11 14.38 -16.19
N ASP A 175 22.78 14.36 -16.07
CA ASP A 175 22.06 14.76 -14.87
C ASP A 175 21.30 13.55 -14.30
N ASP A 176 21.48 13.28 -13.02
CA ASP A 176 20.91 12.07 -12.37
C ASP A 176 19.45 12.28 -11.87
N GLY A 177 18.80 13.34 -12.32
CA GLY A 177 17.38 13.60 -12.07
C GLY A 177 17.07 14.86 -11.30
N GLY A 178 17.35 14.96 -10.01
CA GLY A 178 17.00 16.11 -9.17
C GLY A 178 18.10 16.51 -8.19
N ASN A 179 17.77 17.36 -7.24
CA ASN A 179 18.71 17.72 -6.16
C ASN A 179 19.17 16.50 -5.36
N TRP A 180 20.35 16.62 -4.72
CA TRP A 180 20.87 15.61 -3.79
C TRP A 180 19.79 15.12 -2.83
N VAL A 181 19.09 16.01 -2.16
CA VAL A 181 17.85 15.73 -1.43
C VAL A 181 16.69 16.24 -2.27
N THR A 182 16.15 15.41 -3.16
CA THR A 182 14.98 15.75 -3.96
C THR A 182 13.77 15.91 -3.07
N PRO A 183 13.10 17.09 -3.03
CA PRO A 183 12.04 17.35 -2.08
C PRO A 183 10.74 16.64 -2.44
N MET A 184 10.04 16.16 -1.41
CA MET A 184 8.73 15.53 -1.51
C MET A 184 7.72 16.20 -0.58
N ALA A 185 6.45 16.27 -0.99
CA ALA A 185 5.33 16.63 -0.12
C ALA A 185 4.11 15.78 -0.43
N ILE A 186 3.31 15.48 0.58
CA ILE A 186 2.08 14.71 0.46
C ILE A 186 0.92 15.56 0.97
N ASN A 187 -0.13 15.69 0.18
CA ASN A 187 -1.31 16.47 0.56
C ASN A 187 -2.30 15.66 1.43
N SER A 188 -3.38 16.30 1.87
CA SER A 188 -4.38 15.67 2.74
C SER A 188 -5.08 14.46 2.11
N LEU A 189 -5.08 14.33 0.79
CA LEU A 189 -5.68 13.24 0.02
C LEU A 189 -4.72 12.07 -0.21
N GLY A 190 -3.44 12.19 0.21
CA GLY A 190 -2.42 11.17 -0.04
C GLY A 190 -1.76 11.28 -1.43
N GLU A 191 -2.00 12.37 -2.17
CA GLU A 191 -1.30 12.65 -3.43
C GLU A 191 0.14 13.08 -3.14
N VAL A 192 1.10 12.40 -3.77
CA VAL A 192 2.54 12.63 -3.57
C VAL A 192 3.06 13.55 -4.66
N PHE A 193 3.76 14.59 -4.26
CA PHE A 193 4.41 15.56 -5.15
C PHE A 193 5.92 15.55 -4.94
N ALA A 194 6.67 15.70 -6.02
CA ALA A 194 8.14 15.78 -6.01
C ALA A 194 8.64 16.96 -6.83
N GLY A 195 9.67 17.63 -6.30
CA GLY A 195 10.33 18.77 -6.94
C GLY A 195 11.59 18.34 -7.68
N TYR A 196 11.56 18.43 -9.01
CA TYR A 196 12.71 18.42 -9.93
C TYR A 196 12.85 19.82 -10.55
N SER A 197 13.28 19.96 -11.79
CA SER A 197 13.19 21.27 -12.48
C SER A 197 11.73 21.76 -12.60
N ARG A 198 10.80 20.83 -12.51
CA ARG A 198 9.34 21.00 -12.48
C ARG A 198 8.75 20.30 -11.26
N LEU A 199 7.50 20.64 -10.95
CA LEU A 199 6.72 19.84 -9.98
C LEU A 199 6.09 18.66 -10.70
N TYR A 200 6.25 17.49 -10.13
CA TYR A 200 5.61 16.24 -10.57
C TYR A 200 4.66 15.71 -9.51
N MET A 201 3.65 14.96 -9.94
CA MET A 201 2.72 14.25 -9.08
C MET A 201 2.82 12.75 -9.38
N LEU A 202 2.85 11.94 -8.36
CA LEU A 202 2.86 10.50 -8.50
C LEU A 202 1.47 10.02 -8.97
N ASN A 203 1.44 9.28 -10.07
CA ASN A 203 0.25 8.57 -10.56
C ASN A 203 0.60 7.09 -10.70
N GLY A 204 0.25 6.32 -9.68
CA GLY A 204 0.67 4.94 -9.59
C GLY A 204 2.17 4.81 -9.29
N VAL A 205 2.95 4.33 -10.24
CA VAL A 205 4.43 4.28 -10.20
C VAL A 205 5.06 5.16 -11.28
N ALA A 206 4.32 6.08 -11.86
CA ALA A 206 4.83 7.01 -12.85
C ALA A 206 4.69 8.44 -12.34
N TRP A 207 5.72 9.22 -12.55
CA TRP A 207 5.66 10.66 -12.33
C TRP A 207 4.97 11.33 -13.51
N VAL A 208 3.94 12.10 -13.23
CA VAL A 208 3.23 12.94 -14.22
C VAL A 208 3.57 14.40 -13.92
N GLN A 209 4.04 15.13 -14.93
CA GLN A 209 4.31 16.55 -14.77
C GLN A 209 3.06 17.28 -14.28
N ARG A 210 3.21 18.02 -13.19
CA ARG A 210 2.12 18.80 -12.59
C ARG A 210 2.19 20.26 -12.95
N SER A 211 3.36 20.90 -12.84
CA SER A 211 3.52 22.29 -13.20
C SER A 211 3.53 22.50 -14.71
N SER A 212 2.97 23.62 -15.16
CA SER A 212 2.90 23.99 -16.58
C SER A 212 4.27 24.22 -17.23
N GLY A 213 5.33 24.41 -16.43
CA GLY A 213 6.70 24.60 -16.87
C GLY A 213 7.70 24.44 -15.73
N ALA A 214 8.99 24.71 -16.02
CA ALA A 214 10.03 24.76 -15.01
C ALA A 214 9.79 25.91 -14.02
N ILE A 215 10.22 25.74 -12.76
CA ILE A 215 10.01 26.70 -11.68
C ILE A 215 11.37 27.28 -11.26
N GLY A 216 11.72 28.41 -11.80
CA GLY A 216 13.03 29.04 -11.58
C GLY A 216 14.10 28.48 -12.51
N THR A 217 15.32 28.38 -12.02
CA THR A 217 16.50 27.88 -12.75
C THR A 217 17.14 26.73 -11.95
N GLY A 218 17.29 25.55 -12.55
CA GLY A 218 17.73 24.34 -11.85
C GLY A 218 16.58 23.69 -11.09
N ASP A 219 16.90 22.84 -10.14
CA ASP A 219 15.93 22.02 -9.43
C ASP A 219 15.26 22.74 -8.26
N ILE A 220 14.05 22.34 -7.96
CA ILE A 220 13.30 22.78 -6.78
C ILE A 220 13.99 22.20 -5.54
N GLU A 221 14.25 23.03 -4.53
CA GLU A 221 14.91 22.62 -3.29
C GLU A 221 13.93 22.25 -2.18
N LEU A 222 12.74 22.86 -2.17
CA LEU A 222 11.70 22.60 -1.18
C LEU A 222 10.33 22.59 -1.83
N VAL A 223 9.47 21.68 -1.38
CA VAL A 223 8.03 21.65 -1.67
C VAL A 223 7.28 21.66 -0.36
N TYR A 224 6.32 22.57 -0.20
CA TYR A 224 5.47 22.65 0.99
C TYR A 224 4.02 22.87 0.58
N ILE A 225 3.11 22.07 1.15
CA ILE A 225 1.67 22.16 0.92
C ILE A 225 1.02 22.78 2.16
N ASP A 226 0.13 23.72 1.98
CA ASP A 226 -0.63 24.34 3.06
C ASP A 226 -1.47 23.27 3.78
N PRO A 227 -1.28 23.06 5.08
CA PRO A 227 -1.99 22.00 5.81
C PRO A 227 -3.51 22.18 5.88
N SER A 228 -3.99 23.41 5.60
CA SER A 228 -5.44 23.75 5.61
C SER A 228 -6.06 23.78 4.20
N ASN A 229 -5.25 23.85 3.14
CA ASN A 229 -5.73 24.01 1.77
C ASN A 229 -4.77 23.41 0.73
N ASP A 230 -5.02 22.23 0.25
CA ASP A 230 -4.20 21.51 -0.74
C ASP A 230 -3.99 22.26 -2.06
N ASN A 231 -4.80 23.29 -2.37
CA ASN A 231 -4.60 24.11 -3.56
C ASN A 231 -3.45 25.11 -3.40
N ILE A 232 -3.05 25.42 -2.17
CA ILE A 232 -1.96 26.34 -1.88
C ILE A 232 -0.68 25.56 -1.69
N MET A 233 0.29 25.81 -2.56
CA MET A 233 1.61 25.19 -2.48
C MET A 233 2.69 26.26 -2.55
N TYR A 234 3.79 26.01 -1.85
CA TYR A 234 5.00 26.82 -1.91
C TYR A 234 6.16 25.94 -2.34
N VAL A 235 7.02 26.48 -3.21
CA VAL A 235 8.30 25.86 -3.57
C VAL A 235 9.42 26.89 -3.47
N SER A 236 10.63 26.41 -3.17
CA SER A 236 11.82 27.25 -3.27
C SER A 236 12.75 26.78 -4.39
N ASN A 237 13.42 27.74 -5.01
CA ASN A 237 14.52 27.52 -5.93
C ASN A 237 15.61 28.55 -5.59
N GLY A 238 16.63 28.10 -4.88
CA GLY A 238 17.66 28.96 -4.30
C GLY A 238 17.10 29.95 -3.28
N THR A 239 17.23 31.24 -3.59
CA THR A 239 16.73 32.33 -2.76
C THR A 239 15.27 32.70 -3.03
N ARG A 240 14.63 32.12 -4.05
CA ARG A 240 13.31 32.51 -4.53
C ARG A 240 12.22 31.62 -3.96
N LEU A 241 11.15 32.26 -3.47
CA LEU A 241 9.93 31.62 -3.05
C LEU A 241 8.87 31.78 -4.15
N TYR A 242 8.28 30.66 -4.55
CA TYR A 242 7.17 30.63 -5.49
C TYR A 242 5.93 30.09 -4.80
N LYS A 243 4.75 30.62 -5.18
CA LYS A 243 3.44 30.20 -4.67
C LYS A 243 2.54 29.76 -5.81
N SER A 244 1.84 28.66 -5.58
CA SER A 244 0.69 28.18 -6.37
C SER A 244 -0.60 28.34 -5.55
N THR A 245 -1.73 28.55 -6.23
CA THR A 245 -3.09 28.54 -5.67
C THR A 245 -4.01 27.57 -6.44
N ASP A 246 -3.46 26.76 -7.31
CA ASP A 246 -4.14 25.85 -8.21
C ASP A 246 -3.56 24.42 -8.13
N LYS A 247 -3.11 24.03 -6.93
CA LYS A 247 -2.56 22.71 -6.62
C LYS A 247 -1.32 22.39 -7.48
N GLY A 248 -0.44 23.38 -7.66
CA GLY A 248 0.84 23.21 -8.32
C GLY A 248 0.81 23.22 -9.85
N ILE A 249 -0.26 23.69 -10.49
CA ILE A 249 -0.29 23.84 -11.96
C ILE A 249 0.49 25.06 -12.40
N THR A 250 0.28 26.20 -11.72
CA THR A 250 1.02 27.45 -12.00
C THR A 250 1.68 27.98 -10.75
N PHE A 251 2.85 28.60 -10.91
CA PHE A 251 3.62 29.18 -9.84
C PHE A 251 4.02 30.63 -10.16
N VAL A 252 3.94 31.49 -9.15
CA VAL A 252 4.36 32.88 -9.23
C VAL A 252 5.44 33.13 -8.18
N ASN A 253 6.56 33.76 -8.57
CA ASN A 253 7.56 34.25 -7.61
C ASN A 253 6.94 35.32 -6.73
N THR A 254 6.87 35.10 -5.42
CA THR A 254 6.27 36.04 -4.46
C THR A 254 7.30 36.73 -3.60
N TYR A 255 8.49 36.16 -3.44
CA TYR A 255 9.55 36.73 -2.59
C TYR A 255 10.95 36.24 -3.04
N THR A 256 11.96 37.07 -2.80
CA THR A 256 13.37 36.70 -2.96
C THR A 256 14.11 37.04 -1.66
N ALA A 257 14.63 35.98 -1.00
CA ALA A 257 15.40 36.10 0.23
C ALA A 257 16.85 36.53 -0.02
N ALA A 258 17.54 36.98 1.02
CA ALA A 258 18.95 37.38 0.94
C ALA A 258 19.92 36.18 0.85
N ALA A 259 19.49 34.99 1.25
CA ALA A 259 20.24 33.74 1.18
C ALA A 259 19.28 32.58 0.85
N THR A 260 19.84 31.44 0.47
CA THR A 260 19.06 30.21 0.11
C THR A 260 18.05 29.90 1.18
N ILE A 261 16.81 29.62 0.78
CA ILE A 261 15.72 29.22 1.68
C ILE A 261 15.95 27.77 2.10
N THR A 262 15.97 27.51 3.41
CA THR A 262 16.23 26.16 3.97
C THR A 262 14.98 25.47 4.49
N SER A 263 13.90 26.24 4.77
CA SER A 263 12.61 25.68 5.18
C SER A 263 11.47 26.62 4.88
N ILE A 264 10.31 26.06 4.58
CA ILE A 264 9.04 26.76 4.40
C ILE A 264 8.04 26.13 5.39
N CYS A 265 7.24 26.97 6.06
CA CYS A 265 6.17 26.52 6.93
C CYS A 265 5.01 27.51 6.88
N VAL A 266 3.78 27.02 6.82
CA VAL A 266 2.55 27.82 6.87
C VAL A 266 1.91 27.63 8.24
N ASN A 267 1.36 28.70 8.80
CA ASN A 267 0.60 28.62 10.05
C ASN A 267 -0.66 27.77 9.83
N TYR A 268 -0.84 26.80 10.70
CA TYR A 268 -1.89 25.79 10.59
C TYR A 268 -3.32 26.33 10.58
N SER A 269 -3.54 27.46 11.29
CA SER A 269 -4.87 28.07 11.46
C SER A 269 -5.08 29.32 10.58
N ASN A 270 -3.98 29.86 9.99
CA ASN A 270 -4.05 31.07 9.18
C ASN A 270 -3.00 31.05 8.06
N ASN A 271 -3.40 30.65 6.88
CA ASN A 271 -2.50 30.52 5.72
C ASN A 271 -1.97 31.84 5.15
N SER A 272 -2.39 32.99 5.66
CA SER A 272 -1.72 34.27 5.39
C SER A 272 -0.38 34.40 6.12
N ILE A 273 -0.15 33.59 7.15
CA ILE A 273 1.09 33.61 7.93
C ILE A 273 2.02 32.48 7.39
N VAL A 274 3.17 32.92 6.87
CA VAL A 274 4.19 32.00 6.31
C VAL A 274 5.51 32.27 7.01
N TYR A 275 6.21 31.20 7.35
CA TYR A 275 7.54 31.25 7.97
C TYR A 275 8.58 30.67 7.02
N LEU A 276 9.76 31.30 6.99
CA LEU A 276 10.93 30.80 6.26
C LEU A 276 12.15 30.78 7.17
N THR A 277 13.07 29.88 6.85
CA THR A 277 14.46 29.97 7.30
C THR A 277 15.40 30.15 6.11
N THR A 278 16.59 30.74 6.35
CA THR A 278 17.60 30.89 5.30
C THR A 278 18.94 30.34 5.76
N SER A 279 19.78 29.96 4.81
CA SER A 279 21.06 29.28 5.00
C SER A 279 22.17 30.16 5.59
N GLY A 280 23.22 29.49 6.11
CA GLY A 280 24.44 30.08 6.61
C GLY A 280 24.36 30.54 8.06
N THR A 281 25.51 30.93 8.64
CA THR A 281 25.60 31.40 10.03
C THR A 281 24.85 32.72 10.25
N GLY A 282 24.74 33.55 9.20
CA GLY A 282 23.91 34.75 9.19
C GLY A 282 22.47 34.54 8.75
N GLY A 283 22.04 33.26 8.59
CA GLY A 283 20.69 32.90 8.19
C GLY A 283 19.62 33.40 9.15
N LEU A 284 18.44 33.68 8.64
CA LEU A 284 17.34 34.32 9.36
C LEU A 284 16.16 33.38 9.52
N ALA A 285 15.41 33.57 10.60
CA ALA A 285 14.01 33.17 10.71
C ALA A 285 13.14 34.38 10.29
N LEU A 286 12.26 34.18 9.32
CA LEU A 286 11.45 35.21 8.66
C LEU A 286 9.97 34.88 8.79
N LYS A 287 9.13 35.90 9.06
CA LYS A 287 7.66 35.78 9.15
C LYS A 287 6.99 36.68 8.14
N SER A 288 6.07 36.17 7.37
CA SER A 288 5.11 36.91 6.54
C SER A 288 3.72 36.86 7.19
N THR A 289 2.93 37.89 6.97
CA THR A 289 1.52 37.98 7.35
C THR A 289 0.60 38.23 6.14
N ASN A 290 1.13 38.13 4.95
CA ASN A 290 0.42 38.37 3.69
C ASN A 290 0.63 37.25 2.64
N GLY A 291 0.68 36.02 3.10
CA GLY A 291 0.74 34.85 2.24
C GLY A 291 2.06 34.69 1.48
N GLY A 292 3.19 35.15 2.08
CA GLY A 292 4.50 34.93 1.51
C GLY A 292 4.96 36.06 0.54
N THR A 293 4.32 37.24 0.56
CA THR A 293 4.66 38.34 -0.34
C THR A 293 5.73 39.25 0.26
N THR A 294 5.68 39.52 1.56
CA THR A 294 6.72 40.29 2.28
C THR A 294 7.07 39.56 3.58
N PHE A 295 8.32 39.65 4.00
CA PHE A 295 8.81 39.02 5.20
C PHE A 295 9.55 39.98 6.12
N VAL A 296 9.41 39.76 7.42
CA VAL A 296 10.14 40.47 8.47
C VAL A 296 10.94 39.45 9.29
N SER A 297 12.17 39.78 9.61
CA SER A 297 13.00 38.94 10.48
C SER A 297 12.49 38.97 11.92
N PHE A 298 12.41 37.79 12.52
CA PHE A 298 12.11 37.60 13.95
C PHE A 298 13.16 36.72 14.63
N SER A 299 14.40 36.81 14.16
CA SER A 299 15.58 36.06 14.63
C SER A 299 16.20 36.62 15.91
N THR A 300 15.52 37.51 16.64
CA THR A 300 16.05 38.18 17.85
C THR A 300 16.59 37.12 18.82
N ASN A 301 17.80 37.33 19.33
CA ASN A 301 18.58 36.48 20.26
C ASN A 301 18.99 35.10 19.74
N LEU A 302 18.64 34.69 18.53
CA LEU A 302 19.17 33.44 17.98
C LEU A 302 20.68 33.58 17.72
N PRO A 303 21.48 32.54 18.08
CA PRO A 303 22.90 32.57 17.79
C PRO A 303 23.19 32.54 16.29
N ALA A 304 24.42 32.93 15.93
CA ALA A 304 24.92 32.92 14.55
C ALA A 304 25.28 31.50 14.10
N ILE A 305 24.27 30.63 13.96
CA ILE A 305 24.34 29.22 13.55
C ILE A 305 23.34 28.95 12.42
N GLY A 306 23.51 27.85 11.70
CA GLY A 306 22.57 27.43 10.64
C GLY A 306 21.13 27.26 11.17
N LYS A 307 20.16 27.73 10.43
CA LYS A 307 18.71 27.52 10.64
C LYS A 307 18.23 26.59 9.56
N ASN A 308 18.00 25.33 9.93
CA ASN A 308 17.78 24.27 8.96
C ASN A 308 16.30 24.05 8.66
N VAL A 309 15.45 24.07 9.70
CA VAL A 309 14.02 23.75 9.57
C VAL A 309 13.20 24.55 10.58
N ILE A 310 12.02 25.00 10.17
CA ILE A 310 11.02 25.63 11.05
C ILE A 310 9.70 24.90 10.90
N ARG A 311 9.02 24.63 12.02
CA ARG A 311 7.69 24.02 12.05
C ARG A 311 6.76 24.79 12.99
N HIS A 312 5.52 24.99 12.54
CA HIS A 312 4.43 25.57 13.34
C HIS A 312 3.59 24.44 13.93
N GLN A 313 3.32 24.52 15.22
CA GLN A 313 2.41 23.59 15.89
C GLN A 313 0.97 24.08 15.74
N GLY A 314 0.13 23.31 15.10
CA GLY A 314 -1.32 23.48 15.13
C GLY A 314 -1.96 23.12 16.48
N ARG A 315 -3.24 23.36 16.63
CA ARG A 315 -4.05 23.04 17.83
C ARG A 315 -3.46 23.62 19.12
N ASN A 316 -2.96 24.87 19.02
CA ASN A 316 -2.47 25.63 20.16
C ASN A 316 -2.66 27.14 19.84
N SER A 317 -3.40 27.85 20.68
CA SER A 317 -3.79 29.25 20.50
C SER A 317 -2.60 30.22 20.56
N LEU A 318 -1.47 29.80 21.14
CA LEU A 318 -0.24 30.58 21.22
C LEU A 318 0.66 30.44 19.96
N ASN A 319 0.24 29.67 18.96
CA ASN A 319 0.96 29.48 17.70
C ASN A 319 2.44 29.07 17.89
N PRO A 320 2.77 28.01 18.60
CA PRO A 320 4.14 27.62 18.87
C PRO A 320 4.92 27.31 17.59
N LEU A 321 6.19 27.72 17.60
CA LEU A 321 7.18 27.49 16.56
C LEU A 321 8.38 26.72 17.13
N TYR A 322 8.82 25.73 16.37
CA TYR A 322 10.04 24.99 16.66
C TYR A 322 11.03 25.21 15.52
N LEU A 323 12.27 25.57 15.86
CA LEU A 323 13.33 25.88 14.93
C LEU A 323 14.49 24.90 15.14
N GLY A 324 14.69 23.98 14.19
CA GLY A 324 15.85 23.10 14.14
C GLY A 324 17.05 23.85 13.56
N THR A 325 18.17 23.76 14.27
CA THR A 325 19.42 24.47 13.94
C THR A 325 20.61 23.51 13.85
N SER A 326 21.79 24.03 13.50
CA SER A 326 23.01 23.23 13.54
C SER A 326 23.41 22.79 14.97
N LEU A 327 22.78 23.31 16.03
CA LEU A 327 23.07 22.99 17.43
C LEU A 327 21.78 22.87 18.26
N GLY A 328 20.90 21.93 17.91
CA GLY A 328 19.67 21.68 18.66
C GLY A 328 18.45 22.41 18.16
N VAL A 329 17.42 22.51 19.00
CA VAL A 329 16.11 23.08 18.71
C VAL A 329 15.84 24.30 19.56
N TYR A 330 15.21 25.32 18.96
CA TYR A 330 14.70 26.49 19.66
C TYR A 330 13.18 26.54 19.56
N TYR A 331 12.54 27.11 20.59
CA TYR A 331 11.10 27.27 20.74
C TYR A 331 10.73 28.74 20.87
N ARG A 332 9.60 29.14 20.31
CA ARG A 332 8.98 30.44 20.50
C ARG A 332 7.49 30.34 20.24
N ASP A 333 6.68 31.08 21.01
CA ASP A 333 5.26 31.27 20.77
C ASP A 333 4.85 32.76 20.80
N ASP A 334 3.57 33.06 20.60
CA ASP A 334 3.06 34.44 20.52
C ASP A 334 3.12 35.20 21.87
N SER A 335 3.30 34.53 23.01
CA SER A 335 3.51 35.15 24.32
C SER A 335 4.96 35.60 24.54
N MET A 336 5.89 35.13 23.68
CA MET A 336 7.34 35.31 23.83
C MET A 336 7.87 36.36 22.87
N THR A 337 8.84 37.17 23.32
CA THR A 337 9.57 38.11 22.48
C THR A 337 10.89 37.57 21.92
N GLN A 338 11.40 36.48 22.51
CA GLN A 338 12.67 35.83 22.20
C GLN A 338 12.50 34.34 21.98
N TRP A 339 13.45 33.74 21.26
CA TRP A 339 13.57 32.30 21.15
C TRP A 339 14.25 31.71 22.38
N GLU A 340 13.78 30.55 22.85
CA GLU A 340 14.39 29.81 23.93
C GLU A 340 14.84 28.41 23.50
N PRO A 341 15.94 27.87 24.03
CA PRO A 341 16.34 26.50 23.76
C PRO A 341 15.24 25.49 24.12
N PHE A 342 14.99 24.53 23.22
CA PHE A 342 14.11 23.39 23.42
C PHE A 342 14.88 22.11 23.14
N ASP A 343 15.90 21.85 23.96
CA ASP A 343 16.91 20.83 23.72
C ASP A 343 17.23 19.98 24.95
N THR A 344 16.33 19.94 25.94
CA THR A 344 16.51 19.12 27.14
C THR A 344 16.78 17.65 26.77
N ASN A 345 17.97 17.16 27.13
CA ASN A 345 18.52 15.85 26.80
C ASN A 345 18.86 15.64 25.29
N LEU A 346 18.56 16.58 24.40
CA LEU A 346 19.02 16.53 23.01
C LEU A 346 20.51 16.91 22.97
N PRO A 347 21.39 16.10 22.39
CA PRO A 347 22.80 16.47 22.23
C PRO A 347 22.95 17.72 21.35
N ASN A 348 24.08 18.43 21.52
CA ASN A 348 24.49 19.50 20.60
C ASN A 348 24.80 18.90 19.22
N VAL A 349 23.83 18.83 18.35
CA VAL A 349 23.91 18.21 17.02
C VAL A 349 23.05 18.97 16.03
N SER A 350 23.40 18.88 14.74
CA SER A 350 22.58 19.46 13.70
C SER A 350 21.23 18.73 13.59
N VAL A 351 20.15 19.49 13.75
CA VAL A 351 18.78 19.03 13.50
C VAL A 351 18.47 19.35 12.05
N THR A 352 18.26 18.31 11.25
CA THR A 352 18.05 18.41 9.79
C THR A 352 16.57 18.52 9.44
N ASP A 353 15.70 17.91 10.27
CA ASP A 353 14.26 17.99 10.08
C ASP A 353 13.50 17.90 11.40
N LEU A 354 12.27 18.40 11.39
CA LEU A 354 11.32 18.37 12.50
C LEU A 354 9.94 17.97 11.96
N GLU A 355 9.27 17.05 12.64
CA GLU A 355 7.89 16.67 12.34
C GLU A 355 7.03 16.67 13.59
N ILE A 356 5.75 17.05 13.44
CA ILE A 356 4.81 17.17 14.55
C ILE A 356 3.64 16.21 14.34
N ASN A 357 3.43 15.32 15.31
CA ASN A 357 2.21 14.54 15.44
C ASN A 357 1.30 15.21 16.46
N LEU A 358 0.22 15.81 15.97
CA LEU A 358 -0.75 16.53 16.80
C LEU A 358 -1.69 15.59 17.57
N GLU A 359 -1.94 14.37 17.06
CA GLU A 359 -2.84 13.41 17.70
C GLU A 359 -2.27 12.87 19.02
N GLU A 360 -0.96 12.65 19.09
CA GLU A 360 -0.28 12.17 20.29
C GLU A 360 0.51 13.27 21.01
N GLY A 361 0.49 14.51 20.51
CA GLY A 361 1.22 15.65 21.08
C GLY A 361 2.72 15.39 21.11
N LYS A 362 3.32 15.03 19.99
CA LYS A 362 4.74 14.74 19.86
C LYS A 362 5.41 15.59 18.81
N ILE A 363 6.64 16.02 19.08
CA ILE A 363 7.58 16.52 18.08
C ILE A 363 8.73 15.53 17.93
N VAL A 364 9.11 15.29 16.69
CA VAL A 364 10.20 14.38 16.30
C VAL A 364 11.28 15.17 15.60
N ALA A 365 12.53 15.00 16.02
CA ALA A 365 13.70 15.66 15.45
C ALA A 365 14.62 14.63 14.80
N ALA A 366 14.87 14.80 13.51
CA ALA A 366 15.94 14.11 12.79
C ALA A 366 17.25 14.83 13.01
N THR A 367 18.31 14.08 13.32
CA THR A 367 19.63 14.65 13.56
C THR A 367 20.70 14.05 12.65
N TYR A 368 21.68 14.86 12.33
CA TYR A 368 22.84 14.41 11.56
C TYR A 368 23.96 13.92 12.50
N GLY A 369 23.84 12.63 12.88
CA GLY A 369 24.85 11.94 13.68
C GLY A 369 24.46 11.59 15.12
N ARG A 370 23.17 11.74 15.51
CA ARG A 370 22.65 11.30 16.81
C ARG A 370 21.27 10.65 16.72
N GLY A 371 20.87 10.19 15.53
CA GLY A 371 19.61 9.47 15.32
C GLY A 371 18.38 10.37 15.41
N ILE A 372 17.28 9.78 15.83
CA ILE A 372 15.97 10.44 15.98
C ILE A 372 15.66 10.68 17.45
N TRP A 373 15.14 11.85 17.76
CA TRP A 373 14.71 12.27 19.10
C TRP A 373 13.25 12.66 19.11
N GLN A 374 12.56 12.39 20.20
CA GLN A 374 11.14 12.70 20.35
C GLN A 374 10.87 13.38 21.69
N ALA A 375 10.05 14.43 21.69
CA ALA A 375 9.57 15.11 22.89
C ALA A 375 8.06 15.26 22.87
N SER A 376 7.45 15.37 24.06
CA SER A 376 6.03 15.73 24.20
C SER A 376 5.87 17.24 24.07
N ILE A 377 4.79 17.65 23.38
CA ILE A 377 4.39 19.05 23.23
C ILE A 377 2.94 19.22 23.70
N PRO A 378 2.57 20.37 24.29
CA PRO A 378 1.20 20.61 24.73
C PRO A 378 0.29 20.83 23.53
N VAL A 379 -0.77 20.05 23.43
CA VAL A 379 -1.86 20.25 22.45
C VAL A 379 -3.12 20.66 23.21
N GLU A 380 -3.78 21.74 22.77
CA GLU A 380 -5.04 22.18 23.37
C GLU A 380 -6.16 21.23 23.00
N ILE A 381 -6.97 20.86 24.00
CA ILE A 381 -8.18 20.07 23.78
C ILE A 381 -9.35 21.04 23.58
N PRO A 382 -9.94 21.13 22.38
CA PRO A 382 -11.05 22.04 22.12
C PRO A 382 -12.35 21.61 22.82
N THR A 383 -13.34 22.47 22.84
CA THR A 383 -14.67 22.11 23.35
C THR A 383 -15.40 21.13 22.42
N ASN A 384 -15.31 21.34 21.12
CA ASN A 384 -15.93 20.49 20.09
C ASN A 384 -14.92 20.15 19.02
N ASP A 385 -14.68 18.88 18.79
CA ASP A 385 -13.84 18.36 17.69
C ASP A 385 -14.17 16.89 17.43
N ILE A 386 -14.40 16.56 16.16
CA ILE A 386 -14.61 15.19 15.72
C ILE A 386 -13.53 14.82 14.70
N GLY A 387 -12.77 13.78 14.95
CA GLY A 387 -11.76 13.29 13.99
C GLY A 387 -12.22 12.01 13.31
N LEU A 388 -11.93 11.86 12.04
CA LEU A 388 -12.04 10.61 11.30
C LEU A 388 -10.77 9.79 11.56
N VAL A 389 -10.87 8.72 12.35
CA VAL A 389 -9.72 7.88 12.75
C VAL A 389 -9.37 6.89 11.65
N SER A 390 -10.37 6.23 11.09
CA SER A 390 -10.18 5.23 10.04
C SER A 390 -11.43 5.02 9.21
N ILE A 391 -11.21 4.56 7.98
CA ILE A 391 -12.24 3.96 7.14
C ILE A 391 -11.91 2.46 7.13
N THR A 392 -12.85 1.63 7.59
CA THR A 392 -12.67 0.18 7.49
C THR A 392 -12.54 -0.18 6.01
N PRO A 393 -11.49 -0.88 5.61
CA PRO A 393 -11.26 -1.16 4.20
C PRO A 393 -12.49 -1.80 3.58
N ILE A 394 -13.01 -1.19 2.54
CA ILE A 394 -13.89 -1.88 1.59
C ILE A 394 -13.03 -3.00 1.02
N THR A 395 -13.61 -4.19 0.85
CA THR A 395 -12.88 -5.29 0.23
C THR A 395 -12.22 -4.78 -1.06
N ASN A 396 -10.92 -5.07 -1.24
CA ASN A 396 -10.13 -4.50 -2.33
C ASN A 396 -10.80 -4.69 -3.70
N ILE A 397 -11.52 -5.80 -3.88
CA ILE A 397 -12.29 -6.10 -5.09
C ILE A 397 -13.70 -6.48 -4.68
N ASN A 398 -14.69 -5.69 -5.09
CA ASN A 398 -16.11 -5.99 -4.90
C ASN A 398 -16.69 -6.67 -6.13
N CYS A 399 -17.39 -7.76 -5.92
CA CYS A 399 -18.02 -8.58 -6.94
C CYS A 399 -19.48 -8.17 -7.22
N GLY A 400 -19.80 -6.89 -7.09
CA GLY A 400 -21.16 -6.39 -7.16
C GLY A 400 -21.89 -6.42 -5.79
N GLY A 401 -23.12 -5.93 -5.77
CA GLY A 401 -23.92 -5.82 -4.56
C GLY A 401 -23.80 -4.47 -3.86
N ALA A 402 -24.44 -4.36 -2.70
CA ALA A 402 -24.42 -3.15 -1.89
C ALA A 402 -23.13 -3.07 -1.06
N ILE A 403 -22.47 -1.93 -1.11
CA ILE A 403 -21.29 -1.61 -0.32
C ILE A 403 -21.73 -0.77 0.87
N SER A 404 -21.43 -1.23 2.09
CA SER A 404 -21.73 -0.52 3.35
C SER A 404 -20.44 -0.25 4.11
N PRO A 405 -19.73 0.85 3.83
CA PRO A 405 -18.49 1.18 4.50
C PRO A 405 -18.73 1.48 5.98
N GLN A 406 -17.72 1.20 6.79
CA GLN A 406 -17.70 1.63 8.18
C GLN A 406 -16.57 2.63 8.39
N ILE A 407 -16.84 3.63 9.19
CA ILE A 407 -15.85 4.60 9.64
C ILE A 407 -15.74 4.57 11.16
N THR A 408 -14.56 4.84 11.67
CA THR A 408 -14.36 5.12 13.08
C THR A 408 -14.12 6.60 13.23
N VAL A 409 -14.97 7.27 13.99
CA VAL A 409 -14.79 8.66 14.40
C VAL A 409 -14.44 8.73 15.89
N LYS A 410 -13.68 9.75 16.29
CA LYS A 410 -13.29 9.99 17.69
C LYS A 410 -13.68 11.40 18.07
N ASN A 411 -14.31 11.54 19.21
CA ASN A 411 -14.54 12.85 19.84
C ASN A 411 -13.25 13.31 20.54
N ASN A 412 -12.52 14.22 19.90
CA ASN A 412 -11.32 14.84 20.47
C ASN A 412 -11.62 16.08 21.31
N GLY A 413 -12.91 16.49 21.38
CA GLY A 413 -13.37 17.61 22.21
C GLY A 413 -13.71 17.21 23.65
N THR A 414 -13.98 18.22 24.47
CA THR A 414 -14.40 18.04 25.86
C THR A 414 -15.94 17.86 26.02
N ASN A 415 -16.72 18.35 25.04
CA ASN A 415 -18.18 18.19 25.04
C ASN A 415 -18.58 16.84 24.42
N PRO A 416 -19.62 16.17 24.93
CA PRO A 416 -20.21 15.02 24.24
C PRO A 416 -20.76 15.40 22.86
N VAL A 417 -20.51 14.52 21.85
CA VAL A 417 -21.04 14.70 20.49
C VAL A 417 -22.33 13.89 20.34
N SER A 418 -23.44 14.55 20.00
CA SER A 418 -24.76 13.91 19.83
C SER A 418 -25.13 13.65 18.36
N SER A 419 -24.44 14.28 17.40
CA SER A 419 -24.71 14.14 15.98
C SER A 419 -23.43 14.36 15.17
N VAL A 420 -23.21 13.54 14.15
CA VAL A 420 -22.10 13.69 13.19
C VAL A 420 -22.69 13.72 11.78
N ASN A 421 -22.39 14.78 11.02
CA ASN A 421 -22.71 14.85 9.60
C ASN A 421 -21.58 14.22 8.80
N ILE A 422 -21.90 13.24 7.96
CA ILE A 422 -20.97 12.51 7.15
C ILE A 422 -21.29 12.79 5.70
N THR A 423 -20.35 13.40 4.99
CA THR A 423 -20.39 13.55 3.53
C THR A 423 -19.48 12.50 2.92
N TYR A 424 -19.99 11.71 1.97
CA TYR A 424 -19.19 10.70 1.27
C TYR A 424 -19.42 10.77 -0.24
N ASP A 425 -18.36 10.59 -0.99
CA ASP A 425 -18.37 10.70 -2.45
C ASP A 425 -17.50 9.59 -3.06
N TYR A 426 -18.07 8.85 -4.02
CA TYR A 426 -17.40 7.78 -4.76
C TYR A 426 -17.49 7.92 -6.29
N ASN A 427 -18.24 8.91 -6.80
CA ASN A 427 -18.50 9.11 -8.23
C ASN A 427 -18.56 10.59 -8.66
N GLY A 428 -18.07 11.52 -7.84
CA GLY A 428 -18.14 12.96 -8.08
C GLY A 428 -19.48 13.59 -7.69
N THR A 429 -20.37 12.84 -7.01
CA THR A 429 -21.65 13.34 -6.50
C THR A 429 -21.73 13.07 -4.99
N PRO A 430 -21.45 14.07 -4.14
CA PRO A 430 -21.48 13.91 -2.69
C PRO A 430 -22.85 13.47 -2.17
N GLN A 431 -22.84 12.49 -1.29
CA GLN A 431 -23.97 12.01 -0.53
C GLN A 431 -23.83 12.44 0.92
N ASN A 432 -24.94 12.64 1.63
CA ASN A 432 -24.93 13.06 3.03
C ASN A 432 -25.68 12.07 3.91
N TYR A 433 -25.13 11.78 5.07
CA TYR A 433 -25.72 10.97 6.10
C TYR A 433 -25.49 11.62 7.46
N THR A 434 -26.51 11.72 8.29
CA THR A 434 -26.39 12.22 9.66
C THR A 434 -26.55 11.08 10.64
N TRP A 435 -25.49 10.78 11.35
CA TRP A 435 -25.53 9.86 12.50
C TRP A 435 -25.98 10.62 13.74
N THR A 436 -26.79 9.96 14.57
CA THR A 436 -27.23 10.49 15.86
C THR A 436 -26.98 9.46 16.97
N GLY A 437 -26.53 9.93 18.12
CA GLY A 437 -26.21 9.08 19.26
C GLY A 437 -25.56 9.87 20.39
N SER A 438 -24.57 9.29 21.06
CA SER A 438 -23.75 9.98 22.06
C SER A 438 -22.33 9.44 22.05
N ILE A 439 -21.36 10.31 21.78
CA ILE A 439 -19.94 10.00 21.84
C ILE A 439 -19.33 10.85 22.96
N ALA A 440 -18.97 10.23 24.06
CA ALA A 440 -18.33 10.92 25.18
C ALA A 440 -16.97 11.53 24.76
N ALA A 441 -16.47 12.49 25.53
CA ALA A 441 -15.14 13.05 25.35
C ALA A 441 -14.08 11.93 25.27
N SER A 442 -13.14 12.03 24.33
CA SER A 442 -12.08 11.07 24.04
C SER A 442 -12.55 9.68 23.57
N ALA A 443 -13.84 9.42 23.46
CA ALA A 443 -14.39 8.15 22.99
C ALA A 443 -14.43 8.08 21.46
N SER A 444 -14.34 6.85 20.94
CA SER A 444 -14.53 6.55 19.52
C SER A 444 -15.85 5.85 19.27
N GLN A 445 -16.40 6.05 18.07
CA GLN A 445 -17.64 5.42 17.60
C GLN A 445 -17.46 4.87 16.19
N ILE A 446 -17.86 3.62 16.00
CA ILE A 446 -17.97 3.04 14.65
C ILE A 446 -19.34 3.41 14.08
N ILE A 447 -19.34 3.99 12.89
CA ILE A 447 -20.54 4.39 12.17
C ILE A 447 -20.58 3.65 10.83
N THR A 448 -21.69 2.98 10.57
CA THR A 448 -21.92 2.34 9.26
C THR A 448 -22.59 3.35 8.33
N ILE A 449 -21.97 3.59 7.19
CA ILE A 449 -22.53 4.46 6.13
C ILE A 449 -23.66 3.71 5.41
N PRO A 450 -24.75 4.38 5.02
CA PRO A 450 -25.82 3.78 4.25
C PRO A 450 -25.28 3.05 2.99
N PRO A 451 -25.84 1.88 2.64
CA PRO A 451 -25.36 1.11 1.52
C PRO A 451 -25.58 1.84 0.20
N PHE A 452 -24.61 1.74 -0.70
CA PHE A 452 -24.70 2.21 -2.08
C PHE A 452 -24.24 1.11 -3.04
N THR A 453 -24.62 1.21 -4.31
CA THR A 453 -24.27 0.24 -5.35
C THR A 453 -23.59 0.94 -6.51
N ILE A 454 -22.51 0.34 -7.01
CA ILE A 454 -21.81 0.75 -8.20
C ILE A 454 -21.88 -0.41 -9.19
N SER A 455 -22.47 -0.16 -10.37
CA SER A 455 -22.67 -1.18 -11.41
C SER A 455 -21.58 -1.20 -12.48
N THR A 456 -20.75 -0.19 -12.54
CA THR A 456 -19.70 -0.08 -13.56
C THR A 456 -18.40 -0.63 -13.01
N ARG A 457 -17.76 -1.55 -13.75
CA ARG A 457 -16.42 -2.03 -13.44
C ARG A 457 -15.41 -0.90 -13.46
N GLY A 458 -14.49 -0.88 -12.50
CA GLY A 458 -13.43 0.11 -12.43
C GLY A 458 -12.84 0.31 -11.04
N ALA A 459 -11.88 1.22 -10.97
CA ALA A 459 -11.28 1.69 -9.73
C ALA A 459 -12.06 2.90 -9.21
N TYR A 460 -12.31 2.94 -7.91
CA TYR A 460 -13.05 4.00 -7.24
C TYR A 460 -12.34 4.47 -6.00
N ASN A 461 -12.47 5.75 -5.72
CA ASN A 461 -12.05 6.36 -4.47
C ASN A 461 -13.29 6.79 -3.68
N LEU A 462 -13.41 6.34 -2.45
CA LEU A 462 -14.40 6.82 -1.51
C LEU A 462 -13.78 7.91 -0.64
N ASN A 463 -14.19 9.15 -0.88
CA ASN A 463 -13.82 10.30 -0.05
C ASN A 463 -14.86 10.46 1.05
N ILE A 464 -14.43 10.64 2.29
CA ILE A 464 -15.31 10.81 3.45
C ILE A 464 -14.89 12.05 4.21
N THR A 465 -15.89 12.84 4.64
CA THR A 465 -15.70 13.96 5.56
C THR A 465 -16.71 13.83 6.68
N SER A 466 -16.28 13.83 7.93
CA SER A 466 -17.12 13.86 9.13
C SER A 466 -17.08 15.26 9.75
N THR A 467 -18.22 15.84 10.11
CA THR A 467 -18.29 17.18 10.70
C THR A 467 -19.31 17.26 11.83
N ILE A 468 -19.06 18.17 12.77
CA ILE A 468 -20.01 18.55 13.82
C ILE A 468 -20.20 20.07 13.85
N THR A 469 -21.20 20.54 14.56
CA THR A 469 -21.41 21.99 14.78
C THR A 469 -20.25 22.57 15.59
N ALA A 470 -19.65 23.67 15.10
CA ALA A 470 -18.52 24.36 15.71
C ALA A 470 -17.30 23.46 15.92
N ASP A 471 -17.02 22.62 14.95
CA ASP A 471 -15.83 21.80 14.89
C ASP A 471 -14.57 22.67 14.88
N ALA A 472 -13.65 22.41 15.79
CA ALA A 472 -12.45 23.25 15.96
C ALA A 472 -11.40 22.97 14.90
N TYR A 473 -11.27 21.71 14.41
CA TYR A 473 -10.18 21.29 13.55
C TYR A 473 -10.68 20.44 12.38
N SER A 474 -10.90 21.06 11.24
CA SER A 474 -11.40 20.37 10.04
C SER A 474 -10.35 19.52 9.28
N ASP A 475 -9.09 19.58 9.70
CA ASP A 475 -7.99 18.84 9.09
C ASP A 475 -7.97 17.36 9.45
N ASN A 476 -8.56 16.99 10.60
CA ASN A 476 -8.70 15.60 11.05
C ASN A 476 -10.01 14.93 10.62
N ASN A 477 -10.84 15.63 9.85
CA ASN A 477 -12.21 15.21 9.50
C ASN A 477 -12.30 14.36 8.25
N LYS A 478 -11.24 14.27 7.46
CA LYS A 478 -11.25 13.72 6.09
C LYS A 478 -10.46 12.44 6.00
N GLY A 479 -10.89 11.58 5.10
CA GLY A 479 -10.16 10.37 4.73
C GLY A 479 -10.61 9.86 3.36
N ILE A 480 -9.76 9.01 2.79
CA ILE A 480 -10.00 8.38 1.50
C ILE A 480 -9.66 6.89 1.59
N THR A 481 -10.42 6.07 0.89
CA THR A 481 -10.08 4.67 0.65
C THR A 481 -10.37 4.32 -0.81
N SER A 482 -9.55 3.44 -1.38
CA SER A 482 -9.68 2.99 -2.77
C SER A 482 -10.14 1.55 -2.83
N PHE A 483 -10.96 1.22 -3.82
CA PHE A 483 -11.45 -0.13 -4.06
C PHE A 483 -11.77 -0.33 -5.54
N TYR A 484 -11.92 -1.60 -5.93
CA TYR A 484 -12.31 -1.97 -7.30
C TYR A 484 -13.70 -2.59 -7.32
N ILE A 485 -14.48 -2.26 -8.36
CA ILE A 485 -15.68 -2.99 -8.72
C ILE A 485 -15.34 -3.92 -9.88
N ASN A 486 -15.66 -5.19 -9.72
CA ASN A 486 -15.44 -6.23 -10.70
C ASN A 486 -16.79 -6.81 -11.16
N ASP A 487 -16.82 -7.33 -12.41
CA ASP A 487 -18.01 -7.93 -12.98
C ASP A 487 -18.23 -9.35 -12.44
N ALA A 488 -19.49 -9.79 -12.39
CA ALA A 488 -19.83 -11.18 -12.18
C ALA A 488 -19.53 -12.00 -13.44
N GLY A 489 -18.82 -13.09 -13.28
CA GLY A 489 -18.55 -14.08 -14.32
C GLY A 489 -19.66 -15.14 -14.39
N THR A 490 -19.85 -15.72 -15.55
CA THR A 490 -20.79 -16.83 -15.77
C THR A 490 -20.02 -18.10 -16.07
N ILE A 491 -20.31 -19.18 -15.33
CA ILE A 491 -19.72 -20.51 -15.55
C ILE A 491 -20.13 -21.01 -16.95
N GLY A 492 -19.18 -21.60 -17.68
CA GLY A 492 -19.38 -22.12 -19.02
C GLY A 492 -19.31 -21.08 -20.14
N VAL A 493 -19.05 -19.80 -19.82
CA VAL A 493 -18.90 -18.75 -20.85
C VAL A 493 -17.42 -18.50 -21.12
N LEU A 494 -17.00 -18.74 -22.35
CA LEU A 494 -15.64 -18.52 -22.82
C LEU A 494 -15.39 -17.02 -23.04
N ASN A 495 -14.36 -16.47 -22.38
CA ASN A 495 -13.86 -15.14 -22.64
C ASN A 495 -12.69 -15.21 -23.62
N THR A 496 -12.89 -14.75 -24.83
CA THR A 496 -11.90 -14.73 -25.92
C THR A 496 -11.15 -13.40 -26.02
N PHE A 497 -11.45 -12.44 -25.16
CA PHE A 497 -10.83 -11.10 -25.11
C PHE A 497 -11.02 -10.23 -26.38
N GLU A 498 -11.85 -10.64 -27.33
CA GLU A 498 -11.99 -9.94 -28.61
C GLU A 498 -12.75 -8.60 -28.51
N THR A 499 -13.53 -8.39 -27.48
CA THR A 499 -14.35 -7.17 -27.30
C THR A 499 -13.93 -6.40 -26.05
N VAL A 500 -14.24 -5.08 -26.02
CA VAL A 500 -14.03 -4.23 -24.83
C VAL A 500 -14.87 -4.73 -23.65
N ALA A 501 -16.05 -5.30 -23.89
CA ALA A 501 -16.91 -5.88 -22.87
C ALA A 501 -16.27 -7.09 -22.15
N SER A 502 -15.31 -7.76 -22.80
CA SER A 502 -14.56 -8.88 -22.24
C SER A 502 -13.25 -8.49 -21.53
N GLU A 503 -13.00 -7.20 -21.33
CA GLU A 503 -11.85 -6.75 -20.58
C GLU A 503 -11.90 -7.21 -19.13
N LEU A 504 -10.72 -7.46 -18.57
CA LEU A 504 -10.50 -7.87 -17.20
C LEU A 504 -9.79 -6.77 -16.41
N LEU A 505 -9.91 -6.79 -15.09
CA LEU A 505 -9.12 -5.89 -14.26
C LEU A 505 -7.65 -6.29 -14.27
N THR A 506 -6.79 -5.29 -14.33
CA THR A 506 -5.33 -5.49 -14.29
C THR A 506 -4.69 -4.43 -13.40
N PHE A 507 -3.69 -4.81 -12.61
CA PHE A 507 -2.81 -3.86 -11.91
C PHE A 507 -1.46 -4.50 -11.55
N ASN A 508 -0.49 -3.67 -11.16
CA ASN A 508 0.79 -4.10 -10.61
C ASN A 508 0.83 -3.87 -9.09
N ASP A 509 1.71 -4.53 -8.36
CA ASP A 509 1.99 -4.18 -6.97
C ASP A 509 2.51 -2.74 -6.90
N GLY A 510 1.83 -1.91 -6.12
CA GLY A 510 2.19 -0.50 -5.92
C GLY A 510 1.89 0.44 -7.09
N VAL A 511 1.19 0.00 -8.16
CA VAL A 511 1.07 0.74 -9.43
C VAL A 511 -0.34 0.70 -9.98
N ILE A 512 -0.81 1.82 -10.55
CA ILE A 512 -2.09 1.91 -11.26
C ILE A 512 -2.01 1.35 -12.70
N SER A 513 -0.86 1.47 -13.38
CA SER A 513 -0.69 0.93 -14.73
C SER A 513 -0.18 -0.51 -14.69
N SER A 514 -1.02 -1.44 -15.12
CA SER A 514 -0.60 -2.84 -15.22
C SER A 514 0.30 -3.10 -16.42
N GLN A 515 1.22 -4.05 -16.24
CA GLN A 515 1.97 -4.62 -17.36
C GLN A 515 1.07 -5.46 -18.28
N TRP A 516 0.03 -6.11 -17.73
CA TRP A 516 -0.95 -6.82 -18.54
C TRP A 516 -1.78 -5.87 -19.38
N LYS A 517 -1.81 -6.08 -20.69
CA LYS A 517 -2.55 -5.28 -21.66
C LYS A 517 -3.36 -6.17 -22.61
N ARG A 518 -4.60 -5.74 -22.92
CA ARG A 518 -5.42 -6.37 -23.95
C ARG A 518 -5.18 -5.74 -25.32
N GLY A 519 -4.98 -6.55 -26.32
CA GLY A 519 -4.82 -6.10 -27.70
C GLY A 519 -4.19 -7.16 -28.60
N THR A 520 -3.87 -6.75 -29.82
CA THR A 520 -3.19 -7.60 -30.80
C THR A 520 -1.71 -7.73 -30.39
N ASN A 521 -1.27 -8.96 -30.11
CA ASN A 521 0.14 -9.21 -29.86
C ASN A 521 0.92 -9.16 -31.16
N THR A 522 1.88 -8.24 -31.24
CA THR A 522 2.82 -8.10 -32.35
C THR A 522 4.19 -8.68 -32.05
N ASN A 523 4.38 -9.27 -30.88
CA ASN A 523 5.61 -9.92 -30.47
C ASN A 523 5.69 -11.32 -31.11
N GLY A 524 6.21 -11.39 -32.35
CA GLY A 524 6.05 -12.50 -33.30
C GLY A 524 6.61 -13.87 -32.91
N ALA A 525 7.20 -14.01 -31.71
CA ALA A 525 7.73 -15.30 -31.23
C ALA A 525 6.76 -16.03 -30.27
N LEU A 526 5.78 -15.34 -29.68
CA LEU A 526 4.73 -15.95 -28.88
C LEU A 526 3.48 -16.15 -29.73
N ALA A 527 3.03 -17.40 -29.85
CA ALA A 527 1.86 -17.75 -30.66
C ALA A 527 0.57 -17.11 -30.11
N THR A 528 -0.22 -16.53 -31.01
CA THR A 528 -1.53 -15.92 -30.71
C THR A 528 -2.61 -16.47 -31.64
N PRO A 529 -3.74 -16.95 -31.14
CA PRO A 529 -4.77 -17.56 -31.98
C PRO A 529 -5.82 -16.58 -32.47
N GLY A 530 -5.98 -15.43 -31.82
CA GLY A 530 -7.03 -14.44 -32.11
C GLY A 530 -6.45 -13.08 -32.49
N ASN A 531 -7.33 -12.08 -32.60
CA ASN A 531 -6.92 -10.71 -32.82
C ASN A 531 -6.53 -10.00 -31.53
N ASN A 532 -7.14 -10.35 -30.39
CA ASN A 532 -6.84 -9.77 -29.09
C ASN A 532 -6.55 -10.84 -28.04
N VAL A 533 -5.53 -10.61 -27.27
CA VAL A 533 -5.09 -11.45 -26.15
C VAL A 533 -4.76 -10.55 -24.95
N TYR A 534 -4.55 -11.12 -23.78
CA TYR A 534 -3.79 -10.45 -22.72
C TYR A 534 -2.32 -10.83 -22.82
N THR A 535 -1.46 -9.81 -22.83
CA THR A 535 -0.01 -9.99 -22.84
C THR A 535 0.69 -9.04 -21.88
N THR A 536 1.84 -9.41 -21.39
CA THR A 536 2.69 -8.53 -20.56
C THR A 536 3.33 -7.41 -21.37
N ASN A 537 3.51 -7.61 -22.69
CA ASN A 537 4.04 -6.59 -23.60
C ASN A 537 3.70 -6.93 -25.05
N PHE A 538 3.42 -5.90 -25.86
CA PHE A 538 3.08 -6.08 -27.28
C PHE A 538 4.32 -6.17 -28.18
N THR A 539 5.44 -5.60 -27.76
CA THR A 539 6.69 -5.54 -28.52
C THR A 539 7.89 -5.58 -27.58
N GLY A 540 8.97 -6.23 -28.01
CA GLY A 540 10.19 -6.34 -27.21
C GLY A 540 10.03 -7.20 -25.96
N ASN A 541 10.89 -7.00 -24.98
CA ASN A 541 10.92 -7.74 -23.74
C ASN A 541 10.09 -7.06 -22.64
N TYR A 542 9.64 -7.84 -21.64
CA TYR A 542 8.98 -7.28 -20.45
C TYR A 542 10.00 -6.53 -19.57
N PRO A 543 9.55 -5.61 -18.69
CA PRO A 543 10.43 -4.88 -17.78
C PRO A 543 10.88 -5.75 -16.60
N ASP A 544 12.04 -5.40 -16.05
CA ASP A 544 12.56 -5.96 -14.80
C ASP A 544 11.73 -5.54 -13.58
N SER A 545 11.92 -6.25 -12.47
CA SER A 545 11.37 -5.93 -11.14
C SER A 545 9.87 -5.65 -11.17
N THR A 546 9.12 -6.42 -11.95
CA THR A 546 7.68 -6.21 -12.16
C THR A 546 6.87 -7.35 -11.58
N LYS A 547 5.88 -7.02 -10.75
CA LYS A 547 4.85 -7.97 -10.32
C LYS A 547 3.48 -7.45 -10.72
N SER A 548 2.83 -8.17 -11.63
CA SER A 548 1.61 -7.73 -12.30
C SER A 548 0.52 -8.78 -12.28
N TYR A 549 -0.72 -8.33 -12.19
CA TYR A 549 -1.89 -9.18 -11.99
C TYR A 549 -2.93 -8.99 -13.08
N LEU A 550 -3.43 -10.09 -13.62
CA LEU A 550 -4.59 -10.17 -14.50
C LEU A 550 -5.70 -10.88 -13.72
N PHE A 551 -6.78 -10.16 -13.39
CA PHE A 551 -7.88 -10.68 -12.58
C PHE A 551 -8.98 -11.25 -13.47
N SER A 552 -9.52 -12.39 -13.08
CA SER A 552 -10.78 -12.89 -13.64
C SER A 552 -11.96 -12.07 -13.14
N GLN A 553 -13.11 -12.25 -13.74
CA GLN A 553 -14.40 -11.89 -13.14
C GLN A 553 -14.64 -12.66 -11.84
N CYS A 554 -15.66 -12.28 -11.07
CA CYS A 554 -16.10 -12.97 -9.87
C CYS A 554 -17.04 -14.12 -10.21
N TYR A 555 -16.75 -15.32 -9.73
CA TYR A 555 -17.55 -16.51 -10.00
C TYR A 555 -18.25 -17.03 -8.75
N ASP A 556 -19.54 -17.34 -8.88
CA ASP A 556 -20.29 -18.06 -7.86
C ASP A 556 -20.18 -19.58 -8.12
N LEU A 557 -19.42 -20.27 -7.27
CA LEU A 557 -19.25 -21.73 -7.34
C LEU A 557 -20.12 -22.48 -6.33
N THR A 558 -21.13 -21.82 -5.71
CA THR A 558 -21.99 -22.44 -4.68
C THR A 558 -22.65 -23.74 -5.17
N ASN A 559 -23.14 -23.73 -6.41
CA ASN A 559 -23.83 -24.87 -7.03
C ASN A 559 -23.08 -25.42 -8.26
N ALA A 560 -21.79 -25.17 -8.36
CA ALA A 560 -21.00 -25.64 -9.49
C ALA A 560 -20.77 -27.16 -9.44
N VAL A 561 -20.90 -27.80 -10.61
CA VAL A 561 -20.66 -29.25 -10.78
C VAL A 561 -19.44 -29.43 -11.66
N ASN A 562 -18.43 -30.13 -11.15
CA ASN A 562 -17.15 -30.36 -11.81
C ASN A 562 -16.52 -29.06 -12.35
N PRO A 563 -16.44 -27.98 -11.55
CA PRO A 563 -15.85 -26.74 -12.03
C PRO A 563 -14.37 -26.91 -12.28
N GLN A 564 -13.87 -26.27 -13.35
CA GLN A 564 -12.46 -26.18 -13.66
C GLN A 564 -12.12 -24.80 -14.26
N ILE A 565 -10.95 -24.28 -13.96
CA ILE A 565 -10.36 -23.17 -14.66
C ILE A 565 -9.64 -23.69 -15.90
N ARG A 566 -9.79 -23.02 -17.02
CA ARG A 566 -9.07 -23.32 -18.25
C ARG A 566 -8.75 -22.04 -19.02
N PHE A 567 -7.55 -21.98 -19.58
CA PHE A 567 -7.11 -20.90 -20.46
C PHE A 567 -5.97 -21.38 -21.35
N LYS A 568 -5.68 -20.65 -22.39
CA LYS A 568 -4.49 -20.85 -23.22
C LYS A 568 -3.38 -19.95 -22.73
N LEU A 569 -2.16 -20.48 -22.64
CA LEU A 569 -0.98 -19.78 -22.18
C LEU A 569 0.22 -20.09 -23.07
N ALA A 570 0.96 -19.05 -23.48
CA ALA A 570 2.29 -19.11 -24.02
C ALA A 570 3.19 -18.17 -23.22
N PHE A 571 4.44 -18.54 -23.01
CA PHE A 571 5.39 -17.75 -22.23
C PHE A 571 6.83 -17.96 -22.67
N ASP A 572 7.62 -16.91 -22.52
CA ASP A 572 9.07 -16.90 -22.66
C ASP A 572 9.61 -16.03 -21.54
N LEU A 573 10.17 -16.68 -20.53
CA LEU A 573 10.57 -16.11 -19.24
C LEU A 573 12.03 -16.45 -18.95
N GLU A 574 12.74 -15.62 -18.23
CA GLU A 574 14.05 -15.96 -17.72
C GLU A 574 13.99 -17.25 -16.90
N PRO A 575 14.79 -18.29 -17.25
CA PRO A 575 14.74 -19.56 -16.56
C PRO A 575 15.05 -19.43 -15.07
N ASN A 576 14.13 -19.91 -14.22
CA ASN A 576 14.24 -19.95 -12.76
C ASN A 576 14.17 -18.60 -11.99
N PHE A 577 14.12 -17.46 -12.66
CA PHE A 577 14.01 -16.15 -12.01
C PHE A 577 12.63 -15.55 -12.22
N ASP A 578 12.16 -15.53 -13.46
CA ASP A 578 10.87 -14.97 -13.81
C ASP A 578 9.80 -16.06 -13.92
N LEU A 579 8.58 -15.72 -13.52
CA LEU A 579 7.56 -16.76 -13.36
C LEU A 579 6.14 -16.22 -13.60
N VAL A 580 5.25 -17.17 -13.92
CA VAL A 580 3.83 -16.94 -13.98
C VAL A 580 3.10 -18.01 -13.18
N TYR A 581 2.04 -17.62 -12.44
CA TYR A 581 1.23 -18.53 -11.63
C TYR A 581 -0.17 -17.99 -11.42
N VAL A 582 -1.07 -18.85 -10.93
CA VAL A 582 -2.46 -18.51 -10.66
C VAL A 582 -2.70 -18.50 -9.15
N GLN A 583 -3.40 -17.47 -8.68
CA GLN A 583 -3.93 -17.43 -7.33
C GLN A 583 -5.45 -17.30 -7.35
N TYR A 584 -6.09 -17.69 -6.26
CA TYR A 584 -7.51 -17.46 -6.04
C TYR A 584 -7.76 -16.79 -4.69
N SER A 585 -8.89 -16.09 -4.60
CA SER A 585 -9.43 -15.51 -3.37
C SER A 585 -10.90 -15.90 -3.24
N THR A 586 -11.33 -16.20 -2.01
CA THR A 586 -12.74 -16.44 -1.64
C THR A 586 -13.28 -15.32 -0.74
N ASN A 587 -12.49 -14.30 -0.46
CA ASN A 587 -12.82 -13.18 0.42
C ASN A 587 -12.59 -11.82 -0.27
N MET A 588 -12.98 -11.73 -1.55
CA MET A 588 -12.93 -10.48 -2.33
C MET A 588 -11.55 -9.83 -2.38
N GLY A 589 -10.49 -10.64 -2.51
CA GLY A 589 -9.12 -10.16 -2.69
C GLY A 589 -8.38 -9.77 -1.40
N GLN A 590 -8.95 -10.02 -0.22
CA GLN A 590 -8.25 -9.75 1.05
C GLN A 590 -7.06 -10.70 1.26
N THR A 591 -7.22 -11.97 0.90
CA THR A 591 -6.15 -12.97 0.91
C THR A 591 -6.12 -13.77 -0.39
N TRP A 592 -4.94 -14.22 -0.77
CA TRP A 592 -4.68 -14.95 -2.00
C TRP A 592 -3.94 -16.25 -1.73
N THR A 593 -4.40 -17.32 -2.35
CA THR A 593 -3.78 -18.64 -2.25
C THR A 593 -3.38 -19.13 -3.64
N VAL A 594 -2.19 -19.71 -3.77
CA VAL A 594 -1.74 -20.30 -5.05
C VAL A 594 -2.67 -21.47 -5.42
N LEU A 595 -3.13 -21.50 -6.66
CA LEU A 595 -4.06 -22.50 -7.15
C LEU A 595 -3.31 -23.72 -7.67
N GLY A 596 -3.45 -24.83 -6.99
CA GLY A 596 -2.97 -26.13 -7.48
C GLY A 596 -1.48 -26.37 -7.25
N THR A 597 -1.00 -27.43 -7.91
CA THR A 597 0.37 -27.93 -7.80
C THR A 597 0.89 -28.31 -9.19
N GLN A 598 2.18 -28.58 -9.33
CA GLN A 598 2.78 -29.09 -10.58
C GLN A 598 2.04 -30.32 -11.10
N GLY A 599 1.78 -30.36 -12.41
CA GLY A 599 1.06 -31.47 -13.05
C GLY A 599 1.09 -31.40 -14.57
N ALA A 600 0.67 -32.46 -15.24
CA ALA A 600 0.78 -32.59 -16.70
C ALA A 600 0.02 -31.51 -17.51
N ASN A 601 -1.10 -30.98 -16.96
CA ASN A 601 -1.93 -29.98 -17.61
C ASN A 601 -1.95 -28.65 -16.83
N TRP A 602 -1.00 -28.45 -15.95
CA TRP A 602 -0.88 -27.28 -15.11
C TRP A 602 0.59 -26.89 -14.98
N TYR A 603 1.06 -26.38 -13.87
CA TYR A 603 2.44 -25.90 -13.68
C TYR A 603 3.52 -26.89 -14.08
N ASN A 604 4.61 -26.37 -14.63
CA ASN A 604 5.81 -27.16 -14.97
C ASN A 604 6.86 -27.20 -13.86
N SER A 605 6.65 -26.45 -12.75
CA SER A 605 7.59 -26.35 -11.64
C SER A 605 6.90 -26.33 -10.27
N ASN A 606 7.55 -26.97 -9.28
CA ASN A 606 7.17 -26.96 -7.87
C ASN A 606 8.28 -26.39 -6.97
N ARG A 607 9.22 -25.63 -7.55
CA ARG A 607 10.31 -25.01 -6.80
C ARG A 607 9.74 -24.03 -5.78
N THR A 608 10.28 -24.07 -4.57
CA THR A 608 9.91 -23.22 -3.44
C THR A 608 10.85 -22.01 -3.33
N PRO A 609 10.48 -20.96 -2.58
CA PRO A 609 11.32 -19.80 -2.41
C PRO A 609 12.74 -20.16 -1.94
N ALA A 610 13.74 -19.56 -2.59
CA ALA A 610 15.14 -19.70 -2.24
C ALA A 610 15.65 -18.43 -1.54
N THR A 611 16.94 -18.39 -1.22
CA THR A 611 17.57 -17.21 -0.60
C THR A 611 17.53 -16.02 -1.56
N SER A 612 17.31 -14.83 -1.02
CA SER A 612 17.29 -13.57 -1.79
C SER A 612 18.56 -13.42 -2.65
N GLY A 613 18.38 -13.00 -3.91
CA GLY A 613 19.43 -12.86 -4.91
C GLY A 613 19.89 -14.19 -5.55
N THR A 614 19.16 -15.29 -5.33
CA THR A 614 19.41 -16.59 -6.00
C THR A 614 18.22 -16.96 -6.87
N ASP A 615 18.44 -17.95 -7.77
CA ASP A 615 17.36 -18.45 -8.62
C ASP A 615 16.17 -18.97 -7.79
N CYS A 616 14.96 -18.76 -8.29
CA CYS A 616 13.72 -19.10 -7.59
C CYS A 616 13.46 -18.33 -6.26
N GLU A 617 14.09 -17.16 -6.04
CA GLU A 617 13.78 -16.31 -4.89
C GLU A 617 12.26 -16.07 -4.77
N ASN A 618 11.60 -15.79 -5.88
CA ASN A 618 10.18 -15.44 -5.95
C ASN A 618 9.23 -16.64 -6.21
N CYS A 619 9.75 -17.88 -6.25
CA CYS A 619 8.96 -19.06 -6.56
C CYS A 619 7.92 -19.37 -5.46
N PRO A 620 6.62 -19.39 -5.75
CA PRO A 620 5.57 -19.66 -4.75
C PRO A 620 5.38 -21.16 -4.42
N GLY A 621 6.12 -22.07 -5.04
CA GLY A 621 5.99 -23.52 -4.86
C GLY A 621 5.15 -24.22 -5.94
N ALA A 622 4.52 -23.46 -6.84
CA ALA A 622 3.74 -23.98 -7.96
C ALA A 622 3.59 -22.86 -9.01
N GLN A 623 4.29 -23.00 -10.14
CA GLN A 623 4.40 -21.97 -11.18
C GLN A 623 4.83 -22.53 -12.55
N TRP A 624 4.70 -21.71 -13.60
CA TRP A 624 5.38 -21.92 -14.89
C TRP A 624 6.67 -21.12 -14.89
N LEU A 625 7.74 -21.74 -15.38
CA LEU A 625 9.09 -21.19 -15.55
C LEU A 625 9.62 -21.50 -16.95
N GLY A 626 10.58 -20.69 -17.42
CA GLY A 626 11.29 -20.90 -18.69
C GLY A 626 10.41 -20.62 -19.90
N THR A 627 10.50 -21.45 -20.95
CA THR A 627 9.95 -21.12 -22.27
C THR A 627 8.95 -22.16 -22.74
N ASN A 628 7.75 -21.72 -23.15
CA ASN A 628 6.77 -22.42 -23.96
C ASN A 628 6.09 -21.42 -24.90
N THR A 629 6.63 -21.23 -26.10
CA THR A 629 6.12 -20.26 -27.06
C THR A 629 4.87 -20.74 -27.81
N THR A 630 4.47 -22.01 -27.62
CA THR A 630 3.26 -22.57 -28.21
C THR A 630 2.06 -22.31 -27.29
N LEU A 631 1.00 -21.77 -27.82
CA LEU A 631 -0.22 -21.53 -27.08
C LEU A 631 -0.88 -22.85 -26.66
N THR A 632 -0.66 -23.23 -25.41
CA THR A 632 -1.05 -24.53 -24.84
C THR A 632 -2.29 -24.35 -23.96
N ASP A 633 -3.23 -25.29 -24.02
CA ASP A 633 -4.36 -25.35 -23.11
C ASP A 633 -3.90 -25.84 -21.73
N TYR A 634 -4.13 -25.01 -20.70
CA TYR A 634 -3.93 -25.39 -19.31
C TYR A 634 -5.26 -25.41 -18.57
N PHE A 635 -5.44 -26.39 -17.68
CA PHE A 635 -6.65 -26.50 -16.88
C PHE A 635 -6.37 -27.13 -15.52
N TYR A 636 -7.19 -26.73 -14.52
CA TYR A 636 -7.11 -27.24 -13.16
C TYR A 636 -8.51 -27.40 -12.55
N PRO A 637 -8.83 -28.54 -11.89
CA PRO A 637 -10.13 -28.76 -11.24
C PRO A 637 -10.29 -27.86 -10.01
N LEU A 638 -11.49 -27.32 -9.83
CA LEU A 638 -11.84 -26.39 -8.75
C LEU A 638 -12.75 -27.04 -7.68
N ASN A 639 -12.70 -28.36 -7.53
CA ASN A 639 -13.58 -29.11 -6.62
C ASN A 639 -13.48 -28.63 -5.16
N SER A 640 -12.30 -28.18 -4.72
CA SER A 640 -12.08 -27.60 -3.38
C SER A 640 -12.75 -26.25 -3.15
N LEU A 641 -13.21 -25.59 -4.22
CA LEU A 641 -13.86 -24.27 -4.19
C LEU A 641 -15.38 -24.36 -4.38
N ILE A 642 -15.94 -25.53 -4.55
CA ILE A 642 -17.40 -25.73 -4.61
C ILE A 642 -18.02 -25.26 -3.28
N GLY A 643 -19.12 -24.53 -3.38
CA GLY A 643 -19.80 -23.93 -2.23
C GLY A 643 -19.37 -22.47 -1.93
N GLN A 644 -18.37 -21.94 -2.62
CA GLN A 644 -17.90 -20.56 -2.44
C GLN A 644 -18.69 -19.59 -3.35
N PRO A 645 -19.34 -18.54 -2.80
CA PRO A 645 -20.18 -17.64 -3.60
C PRO A 645 -19.40 -16.57 -4.36
N ASN A 646 -18.17 -16.28 -3.97
CA ASN A 646 -17.35 -15.21 -4.56
C ASN A 646 -15.91 -15.66 -4.72
N VAL A 647 -15.63 -16.32 -5.84
CA VAL A 647 -14.27 -16.75 -6.17
C VAL A 647 -13.70 -15.86 -7.27
N ILE A 648 -12.54 -15.29 -7.01
CA ILE A 648 -11.78 -14.50 -7.99
C ILE A 648 -10.46 -15.22 -8.22
N PHE A 649 -10.06 -15.34 -9.48
CA PHE A 649 -8.74 -15.81 -9.85
C PHE A 649 -7.88 -14.65 -10.32
N ARG A 650 -6.56 -14.76 -10.17
CA ARG A 650 -5.63 -13.86 -10.81
C ARG A 650 -4.44 -14.63 -11.37
N ILE A 651 -4.02 -14.25 -12.59
CA ILE A 651 -2.77 -14.71 -13.17
C ILE A 651 -1.72 -13.67 -12.77
N VAL A 652 -0.68 -14.14 -12.11
CA VAL A 652 0.43 -13.32 -11.61
C VAL A 652 1.61 -13.51 -12.53
N PHE A 653 2.13 -12.41 -13.06
CA PHE A 653 3.43 -12.34 -13.70
C PHE A 653 4.42 -11.69 -12.72
N HIS A 654 5.62 -12.24 -12.59
CA HIS A 654 6.64 -11.72 -11.70
C HIS A 654 8.01 -11.85 -12.35
N SER A 655 8.69 -10.72 -12.57
CA SER A 655 10.09 -10.64 -13.04
C SER A 655 10.99 -10.10 -11.94
N ASP A 656 12.22 -10.58 -11.89
CA ASP A 656 13.26 -10.06 -11.02
C ASP A 656 13.99 -8.84 -11.64
N GLY A 657 15.21 -8.54 -11.23
CA GLY A 657 15.98 -7.34 -11.59
C GLY A 657 16.84 -7.47 -12.83
N GLY A 658 16.70 -8.51 -13.65
CA GLY A 658 17.56 -8.69 -14.84
C GLY A 658 17.09 -9.73 -15.85
N ALA A 659 17.72 -9.73 -17.03
CA ALA A 659 17.61 -10.75 -18.10
C ALA A 659 16.17 -11.03 -18.62
N ASN A 660 15.44 -10.02 -18.98
CA ASN A 660 14.07 -10.09 -19.47
C ASN A 660 13.92 -10.74 -20.87
N GLN A 661 12.77 -11.37 -21.10
CA GLN A 661 12.42 -12.12 -22.32
C GLN A 661 11.10 -11.59 -22.94
N LEU A 662 10.46 -12.36 -23.85
CA LEU A 662 9.27 -11.95 -24.59
C LEU A 662 7.99 -11.84 -23.74
N GLY A 663 7.95 -12.49 -22.58
CA GLY A 663 6.83 -12.39 -21.63
C GLY A 663 5.77 -13.45 -21.75
N VAL A 664 4.51 -13.07 -21.50
CA VAL A 664 3.39 -14.00 -21.35
C VAL A 664 2.22 -13.57 -22.21
N VAL A 665 1.57 -14.55 -22.83
CA VAL A 665 0.30 -14.39 -23.56
C VAL A 665 -0.75 -15.30 -22.94
N VAL A 666 -1.92 -14.75 -22.63
CA VAL A 666 -3.11 -15.47 -22.12
C VAL A 666 -4.26 -15.25 -23.06
N ASP A 667 -4.99 -16.33 -23.37
CA ASP A 667 -6.19 -16.27 -24.20
C ASP A 667 -7.22 -17.34 -23.78
N ASN A 668 -8.45 -17.19 -24.25
CA ASN A 668 -9.50 -18.20 -24.10
C ASN A 668 -9.76 -18.62 -22.63
N PHE A 669 -9.93 -17.64 -21.76
CA PHE A 669 -10.18 -17.88 -20.34
C PHE A 669 -11.64 -18.33 -20.10
N ILE A 670 -11.81 -19.41 -19.34
CA ILE A 670 -13.12 -19.93 -18.95
C ILE A 670 -13.07 -20.57 -17.56
N ILE A 671 -14.09 -20.32 -16.76
CA ILE A 671 -14.45 -21.22 -15.67
C ILE A 671 -15.51 -22.18 -16.21
N ASP A 672 -15.08 -23.38 -16.57
CA ASP A 672 -15.92 -24.42 -17.16
C ASP A 672 -16.64 -25.21 -16.07
N GLY A 673 -17.67 -25.94 -16.42
CA GLY A 673 -18.51 -26.71 -15.52
C GLY A 673 -19.99 -26.51 -15.80
N THR A 674 -20.83 -27.12 -14.99
CA THR A 674 -22.29 -26.93 -15.04
C THR A 674 -22.80 -26.49 -13.66
N LEU A 675 -23.94 -25.82 -13.65
CA LEU A 675 -24.64 -25.51 -12.39
C LEU A 675 -25.55 -26.66 -12.04
N SER A 676 -25.59 -27.13 -10.79
CA SER A 676 -26.55 -28.11 -10.35
C SER A 676 -27.95 -27.50 -10.30
N ASN A 677 -28.88 -28.13 -10.98
CA ASN A 677 -30.28 -27.69 -11.06
C ASN A 677 -31.11 -28.15 -9.83
N GLN A 678 -30.59 -28.01 -8.59
CA GLN A 678 -31.41 -28.34 -7.43
C GLN A 678 -32.75 -27.58 -7.42
N ASP A 679 -32.79 -26.32 -7.82
CA ASP A 679 -34.02 -25.54 -7.90
C ASP A 679 -34.94 -25.97 -9.07
N PHE A 680 -34.39 -26.47 -10.16
CA PHE A 680 -35.18 -26.92 -11.30
C PHE A 680 -35.85 -28.30 -10.99
N GLU A 681 -35.15 -29.17 -10.32
CA GLU A 681 -35.69 -30.46 -9.87
C GLU A 681 -36.80 -30.28 -8.81
N LEU A 682 -36.63 -29.31 -7.89
CA LEU A 682 -37.62 -28.98 -6.85
C LEU A 682 -38.89 -28.31 -7.43
N LYS A 683 -38.80 -27.60 -8.56
CA LYS A 683 -39.94 -26.99 -9.26
C LYS A 683 -40.85 -28.03 -9.93
N ASN A 684 -40.35 -29.18 -10.28
CA ASN A 684 -41.12 -30.25 -10.91
C ASN A 684 -41.91 -31.09 -9.91
N ILE A 685 -41.70 -30.87 -8.59
CA ILE A 685 -42.49 -31.57 -7.55
C ILE A 685 -43.74 -30.77 -7.25
N ALA A 686 -44.90 -31.29 -7.66
CA ALA A 686 -46.19 -30.64 -7.52
C ALA A 686 -47.15 -31.48 -6.66
N ILE A 687 -48.04 -30.80 -5.93
CA ILE A 687 -49.17 -31.42 -5.22
C ILE A 687 -50.45 -30.74 -5.70
N TYR A 688 -51.34 -31.52 -6.30
CA TYR A 688 -52.58 -30.98 -6.89
C TYR A 688 -53.76 -31.94 -6.71
N PRO A 689 -55.01 -31.41 -6.69
CA PRO A 689 -55.32 -30.03 -6.51
C PRO A 689 -54.95 -29.53 -5.11
N ASN A 690 -54.55 -28.27 -4.96
CA ASN A 690 -54.26 -27.64 -3.66
C ASN A 690 -54.80 -26.20 -3.69
N PRO A 691 -55.90 -25.87 -3.00
CA PRO A 691 -56.65 -26.68 -2.02
C PRO A 691 -57.43 -27.87 -2.62
N SER A 692 -57.83 -28.84 -1.74
CA SER A 692 -58.62 -30.01 -2.09
C SER A 692 -59.58 -30.39 -0.98
N THR A 693 -60.70 -31.04 -1.35
CA THR A 693 -61.68 -31.59 -0.40
C THR A 693 -61.26 -32.96 0.22
N GLY A 694 -60.05 -33.43 -0.11
CA GLY A 694 -59.48 -34.61 0.56
C GLY A 694 -58.63 -35.55 -0.31
N LEU A 695 -58.62 -35.39 -1.64
CA LEU A 695 -57.72 -36.16 -2.49
C LEU A 695 -56.64 -35.22 -3.06
N PHE A 696 -55.38 -35.58 -2.87
CA PHE A 696 -54.21 -34.87 -3.43
C PHE A 696 -53.36 -35.83 -4.24
N THR A 697 -52.89 -35.42 -5.38
CA THR A 697 -51.89 -36.13 -6.15
C THR A 697 -50.53 -35.45 -5.94
N VAL A 698 -49.58 -36.19 -5.44
CA VAL A 698 -48.16 -35.80 -5.39
C VAL A 698 -47.51 -36.26 -6.70
N SER A 699 -46.82 -35.37 -7.40
CA SER A 699 -46.04 -35.70 -8.59
C SER A 699 -44.61 -35.21 -8.41
N THR A 700 -43.64 -36.05 -8.68
CA THR A 700 -42.20 -35.77 -8.64
C THR A 700 -41.58 -35.67 -10.02
N GLY A 701 -42.42 -35.60 -11.06
CA GLY A 701 -41.95 -35.57 -12.44
C GLY A 701 -41.41 -36.94 -12.88
N ASN A 702 -40.12 -37.14 -12.77
CA ASN A 702 -39.43 -38.37 -13.19
C ASN A 702 -38.73 -39.13 -12.04
N LYS A 703 -38.89 -38.70 -10.77
CA LYS A 703 -38.24 -39.32 -9.63
C LYS A 703 -39.16 -40.36 -8.97
N ALA A 704 -38.63 -41.53 -8.69
CA ALA A 704 -39.37 -42.56 -7.92
C ALA A 704 -39.57 -42.11 -6.46
N ILE A 705 -40.82 -42.19 -5.97
CA ILE A 705 -41.15 -41.80 -4.60
C ILE A 705 -40.87 -42.96 -3.67
N ASP A 706 -40.04 -42.74 -2.63
CA ASP A 706 -39.78 -43.74 -1.59
C ASP A 706 -40.82 -43.69 -0.47
N LYS A 707 -41.18 -42.45 -0.07
CA LYS A 707 -42.10 -42.22 1.04
C LYS A 707 -42.81 -40.89 0.92
N VAL A 708 -44.08 -40.84 1.28
CA VAL A 708 -44.82 -39.59 1.50
C VAL A 708 -45.43 -39.62 2.90
N ALA A 709 -45.20 -38.61 3.72
CA ALA A 709 -45.79 -38.44 5.03
C ALA A 709 -46.43 -37.06 5.15
N VAL A 710 -47.64 -37.04 5.71
CA VAL A 710 -48.41 -35.81 5.96
C VAL A 710 -48.42 -35.52 7.47
N TYR A 711 -48.10 -34.29 7.80
CA TYR A 711 -48.07 -33.79 9.18
C TYR A 711 -49.07 -32.67 9.36
N ASP A 712 -49.70 -32.64 10.52
CA ASP A 712 -50.48 -31.48 10.96
C ASP A 712 -49.57 -30.32 11.40
N ILE A 713 -50.14 -29.19 11.79
CA ILE A 713 -49.41 -28.00 12.24
C ILE A 713 -48.61 -28.20 13.53
N THR A 714 -48.88 -29.30 14.28
CA THR A 714 -48.13 -29.63 15.50
C THR A 714 -46.98 -30.60 15.25
N GLY A 715 -46.81 -31.05 13.99
CA GLY A 715 -45.79 -32.02 13.59
C GLY A 715 -46.18 -33.49 13.77
N LYS A 716 -47.46 -33.77 14.12
CA LYS A 716 -48.00 -35.15 14.23
C LYS A 716 -48.27 -35.70 12.85
N VAL A 717 -47.84 -36.93 12.59
CA VAL A 717 -48.14 -37.66 11.35
C VAL A 717 -49.60 -38.02 11.32
N VAL A 718 -50.32 -37.55 10.29
CA VAL A 718 -51.75 -37.84 10.06
C VAL A 718 -51.98 -38.86 8.93
N LEU A 719 -51.01 -38.98 8.01
CA LEU A 719 -51.03 -39.98 6.94
C LEU A 719 -49.58 -40.33 6.57
N SER A 720 -49.31 -41.60 6.30
CA SER A 720 -48.02 -42.03 5.74
C SER A 720 -48.27 -43.12 4.70
N VAL A 721 -47.70 -42.91 3.51
CA VAL A 721 -47.75 -43.84 2.38
C VAL A 721 -46.31 -44.31 2.12
N ASN A 722 -46.10 -45.59 2.28
CA ASN A 722 -44.85 -46.30 1.98
C ASN A 722 -45.20 -47.43 0.99
N ASN A 723 -44.25 -48.02 0.33
CA ASN A 723 -44.41 -49.11 -0.64
C ASN A 723 -44.89 -48.62 -2.02
N PHE A 724 -44.15 -47.70 -2.61
CA PHE A 724 -44.27 -47.44 -4.04
C PHE A 724 -43.48 -48.51 -4.82
N SER A 725 -44.02 -49.01 -5.93
CA SER A 725 -43.25 -49.82 -6.87
C SER A 725 -42.11 -48.95 -7.44
N ASN A 726 -40.91 -49.50 -7.63
CA ASN A 726 -39.67 -48.78 -7.99
C ASN A 726 -39.70 -47.85 -9.23
N ALA A 727 -40.84 -47.48 -9.76
CA ALA A 727 -41.05 -46.63 -10.92
C ALA A 727 -42.12 -45.54 -10.73
N ASN A 728 -42.76 -45.44 -9.56
CA ASN A 728 -43.88 -44.51 -9.39
C ASN A 728 -43.41 -43.10 -9.06
N SER A 729 -43.51 -42.18 -10.01
CA SER A 729 -43.31 -40.75 -9.83
C SER A 729 -44.57 -40.00 -9.35
N GLN A 730 -45.63 -40.72 -9.03
CA GLN A 730 -46.88 -40.14 -8.50
C GLN A 730 -47.42 -40.94 -7.33
N ALA A 731 -48.00 -40.22 -6.36
CA ALA A 731 -48.68 -40.80 -5.18
C ALA A 731 -50.01 -40.07 -4.94
N ILE A 732 -51.05 -40.86 -4.58
CA ILE A 732 -52.36 -40.29 -4.19
C ILE A 732 -52.42 -40.29 -2.66
N LEU A 733 -52.76 -39.14 -2.09
CA LEU A 733 -53.01 -38.96 -0.67
C LEU A 733 -54.52 -38.85 -0.45
N ASP A 734 -55.12 -39.88 0.15
CA ASP A 734 -56.54 -39.82 0.54
C ASP A 734 -56.66 -39.32 1.99
N MET A 735 -57.04 -38.06 2.09
CA MET A 735 -57.22 -37.35 3.35
C MET A 735 -58.71 -37.06 3.65
N LYS A 736 -59.64 -37.76 2.99
CA LYS A 736 -61.08 -37.49 3.17
C LYS A 736 -61.51 -37.56 4.63
N ASN A 737 -60.93 -38.45 5.41
CA ASN A 737 -61.24 -38.66 6.83
C ASN A 737 -60.40 -37.81 7.78
N VAL A 738 -59.60 -36.86 7.27
CA VAL A 738 -58.80 -35.96 8.06
C VAL A 738 -59.55 -34.60 8.16
N SER A 739 -59.43 -33.88 9.27
CA SER A 739 -60.07 -32.59 9.48
C SER A 739 -59.64 -31.57 8.45
N ASN A 740 -60.50 -30.58 8.19
CA ASN A 740 -60.13 -29.44 7.34
C ASN A 740 -59.03 -28.61 8.01
N GLY A 741 -58.04 -28.14 7.23
CA GLY A 741 -56.91 -27.39 7.77
C GLY A 741 -55.68 -27.35 6.88
N ILE A 742 -54.60 -26.81 7.42
CA ILE A 742 -53.28 -26.73 6.76
C ILE A 742 -52.43 -27.92 7.22
N TYR A 743 -51.80 -28.60 6.25
CA TYR A 743 -50.94 -29.74 6.45
C TYR A 743 -49.61 -29.58 5.71
N PHE A 744 -48.58 -30.30 6.16
CA PHE A 744 -47.27 -30.34 5.53
C PHE A 744 -46.99 -31.74 5.01
N VAL A 745 -46.69 -31.85 3.72
CA VAL A 745 -46.40 -33.10 3.04
C VAL A 745 -44.90 -33.23 2.84
N LYS A 746 -44.28 -34.19 3.52
CA LYS A 746 -42.88 -34.55 3.31
C LYS A 746 -42.82 -35.66 2.27
N ILE A 747 -42.15 -35.41 1.17
CA ILE A 747 -41.94 -36.33 0.06
C ILE A 747 -40.45 -36.73 0.08
N SER A 748 -40.13 -38.01 0.04
CA SER A 748 -38.75 -38.51 0.09
C SER A 748 -38.50 -39.41 -1.14
N TRP A 749 -37.29 -39.26 -1.73
CA TRP A 749 -36.75 -40.06 -2.84
C TRP A 749 -35.22 -40.08 -2.76
N GLU A 750 -34.56 -41.16 -3.12
CA GLU A 750 -33.09 -41.27 -3.27
C GLU A 750 -32.29 -40.57 -2.14
N ASN A 751 -32.66 -40.76 -0.87
CA ASN A 751 -32.08 -40.08 0.32
C ASN A 751 -32.28 -38.57 0.40
N GLN A 752 -33.11 -37.98 -0.48
CA GLN A 752 -33.51 -36.59 -0.43
C GLN A 752 -34.95 -36.45 0.08
N ASN A 753 -35.34 -35.28 0.50
CA ASN A 753 -36.72 -34.99 0.89
C ASN A 753 -37.06 -33.50 0.69
N ILE A 754 -38.37 -33.25 0.46
CA ILE A 754 -38.94 -31.90 0.40
C ILE A 754 -40.24 -31.85 1.21
N VAL A 755 -40.55 -30.69 1.75
CA VAL A 755 -41.80 -30.43 2.44
C VAL A 755 -42.60 -29.37 1.66
N LYS A 756 -43.83 -29.71 1.33
CA LYS A 756 -44.82 -28.82 0.66
C LYS A 756 -46.05 -28.64 1.54
N ARG A 757 -46.62 -27.42 1.55
CA ARG A 757 -47.85 -27.10 2.25
C ARG A 757 -49.04 -27.44 1.38
N ILE A 758 -50.07 -28.11 1.97
CA ILE A 758 -51.37 -28.32 1.36
C ILE A 758 -52.48 -27.75 2.24
N ILE A 759 -53.62 -27.44 1.62
CA ILE A 759 -54.83 -26.97 2.28
C ILE A 759 -55.97 -27.96 1.97
N LYS A 760 -56.54 -28.56 3.02
CA LYS A 760 -57.74 -29.38 2.93
C LYS A 760 -58.96 -28.53 3.36
N ASN A 761 -59.94 -28.44 2.47
CA ASN A 761 -61.19 -27.73 2.66
C ASN A 761 -62.29 -28.68 3.09
#